data_b5c53a1fd8f4264d778b9542b06710ea
#
_entry.id   b5c53a1fd8f4264d778b9542b06710ea
#
_cell.length_a   1.000
_cell.length_b   1.000
_cell.length_c   1.000
_cell.angle_alpha   90.00
_cell.angle_beta   90.00
_cell.angle_gamma   90.00
#
_symmetry.space_group_name_H-M   'P 1'
#
loop_
_entity.id
_entity.type
_entity.pdbx_description
1 polymer ?
#
loop_
_entity_poly.entity_id
_entity_poly.type
_entity_poly.pdbx_seq_one_letter_code
_entity_poly.pdbx_strand_id
1 'polypeptide(L)'
;MTNMDSETSIGNERSASKIFRQNRSVGYVSNHIGAVTRYVVRRSDNLIATCIGRTFQVYTASHFRLLHVSPIHADDITALAIDLTYIYTASDKCIYAWRSGKHRRHVYKGTSNVWLILPLGGFLVTVDEANVLKVWNVVSENVYFEIPFNKSEFLITAVTHPPTYVNKVLIGSEQGIIKLWNLKENRLIYTFSARKCAITCLEASPALDVVAIGYHNGCIVLLNLKYDEILMEFKQDWGMVSKISFRTDGPPIMVSSSATGNVAFWNLEERKVASQLKVHEGKVTTTICFPNEPLLLTTSPDNSMKLWIFDMSDGGARLLRIREGHTKPPLCIRYYGNSGSSILSSGEDSSLRIFSTISETFNKSMGKASYNRKASKKKNRFQKDWLRMPPIVQFTTETTREKEWDSIAAIHSGIIQTTTWSFHRCCMGEHRLIPTKFENRNRTDLNAETTSITLSSCGNFAIIGYSTGDLERFNIQSGIHRCSYGAPAHESSVRGVASDNLNQFVTSGCGAGLLKFWPFKGNVTSPTLTLKFSDGIDLLRSHRESGMIAIALVNFIVYIVDTDTKVIIRKFEGHITKINDICFSPDSRWLITASMDATIKVWDIPSTYMIDHFRTERPCVSLTMSPTGDFLATAHVNYLGIYLWANRTLFNQLSLRSINPYEKAPLVGLPSNAYDDIVLNQAVQEMSLDAYEDEGEEIEFKYETQTQLSKELITLSGVAASRWQNLLDLDIIKKRNKPKSAPKIPKQAPFFLPTIAGPEMKFDLTATVNEANVHSKILNTSPLNNMTTLAKLLEETETANNYEPPINYLKKLGPSMVDYEIKSLHPLSASIAAMVQFLKTIEYTFSTNKDFELAQSYLSVFLRAHGSTLIELPEVVQTLKSVSVAQETCWNRIEKKLSYGIGVVAALRNYVK
;
A
#
# COMPACT_ATOMS: atom_id res chain seq x y z
N MET A 1 49.65 30.87 -19.29
CA MET A 1 49.16 29.87 -20.26
C MET A 1 48.98 28.57 -19.50
N THR A 2 47.86 28.35 -18.88
CA THR A 2 47.41 27.05 -18.33
C THR A 2 45.90 27.08 -18.32
N ASN A 3 45.33 26.36 -19.24
CA ASN A 3 43.90 26.11 -19.29
C ASN A 3 43.51 25.25 -18.08
N MET A 4 42.67 25.77 -17.27
CA MET A 4 41.85 24.99 -16.32
C MET A 4 40.56 24.62 -17.03
N ASP A 5 40.48 23.39 -17.41
CA ASP A 5 39.22 22.75 -17.84
C ASP A 5 38.32 22.61 -16.62
N SER A 6 37.29 23.44 -16.58
CA SER A 6 36.18 23.28 -15.69
C SER A 6 35.31 22.15 -16.22
N GLU A 7 35.53 20.93 -15.76
CA GLU A 7 34.55 19.86 -15.83
C GLU A 7 33.30 20.24 -15.02
N THR A 8 32.36 20.89 -15.67
CA THR A 8 30.99 21.01 -15.18
C THR A 8 30.40 19.60 -15.14
N SER A 9 30.21 19.10 -13.94
CA SER A 9 29.41 17.90 -13.66
C SER A 9 28.02 18.11 -14.26
N ILE A 10 27.79 17.57 -15.45
CA ILE A 10 26.45 17.40 -16.02
C ILE A 10 25.77 16.37 -15.16
N GLY A 11 25.02 16.86 -14.17
CA GLY A 11 24.07 16.02 -13.42
C GLY A 11 23.16 15.34 -14.43
N ASN A 12 23.10 14.01 -14.38
CA ASN A 12 22.15 13.20 -15.11
C ASN A 12 20.74 13.73 -14.82
N GLU A 13 20.25 14.67 -15.61
CA GLU A 13 18.84 15.00 -15.70
C GLU A 13 18.17 13.73 -16.20
N ARG A 14 17.57 12.95 -15.30
CA ARG A 14 16.69 11.86 -15.66
C ARG A 14 15.62 12.44 -16.56
N SER A 15 15.64 12.05 -17.84
CA SER A 15 14.69 12.48 -18.84
C SER A 15 13.27 12.18 -18.32
N ALA A 16 12.51 13.23 -18.07
CA ALA A 16 11.17 13.12 -17.50
C ALA A 16 10.13 13.54 -18.54
N SER A 17 8.93 12.95 -18.48
CA SER A 17 7.78 13.49 -19.22
C SER A 17 7.49 14.92 -18.78
N LYS A 18 7.06 15.77 -19.70
CA LYS A 18 6.69 17.16 -19.41
C LYS A 18 5.41 17.23 -18.57
N ILE A 19 4.41 16.43 -18.94
CA ILE A 19 3.05 16.46 -18.34
C ILE A 19 2.95 15.52 -17.16
N PHE A 20 3.47 14.29 -17.26
CA PHE A 20 3.24 13.23 -16.28
C PHE A 20 4.46 12.99 -15.39
N ARG A 21 4.24 13.03 -14.08
CA ARG A 21 5.22 12.66 -13.06
C ARG A 21 4.87 11.29 -12.47
N GLN A 22 5.87 10.48 -12.21
CA GLN A 22 5.72 9.24 -11.45
C GLN A 22 5.06 9.54 -10.09
N ASN A 23 4.04 8.77 -9.74
CA ASN A 23 3.36 8.89 -8.45
C ASN A 23 3.54 7.62 -7.64
N ARG A 24 2.79 6.55 -7.94
CA ARG A 24 2.85 5.30 -7.21
C ARG A 24 2.37 4.11 -8.05
N SER A 25 2.69 2.90 -7.58
CA SER A 25 2.13 1.65 -8.08
C SER A 25 1.07 1.12 -7.12
N VAL A 26 0.04 0.48 -7.66
CA VAL A 26 -1.07 -0.10 -6.90
C VAL A 26 -1.25 -1.56 -7.30
N GLY A 27 -1.64 -2.40 -6.34
CA GLY A 27 -1.96 -3.81 -6.60
C GLY A 27 -0.80 -4.79 -6.42
N TYR A 28 0.36 -4.33 -5.99
CA TYR A 28 1.47 -5.20 -5.58
C TYR A 28 1.41 -5.53 -4.10
N VAL A 29 1.65 -6.80 -3.75
CA VAL A 29 1.63 -7.27 -2.36
C VAL A 29 2.86 -8.14 -2.03
N SER A 30 3.19 -9.11 -2.87
CA SER A 30 4.28 -10.05 -2.65
C SER A 30 4.85 -10.56 -3.98
N ASN A 31 6.06 -11.10 -3.93
CA ASN A 31 6.72 -11.75 -5.05
C ASN A 31 7.27 -13.14 -4.66
N HIS A 32 8.28 -13.62 -5.38
CA HIS A 32 8.95 -14.91 -5.14
C HIS A 32 9.84 -14.91 -3.88
N ILE A 33 10.17 -13.72 -3.32
CA ILE A 33 10.98 -13.59 -2.10
C ILE A 33 10.06 -13.73 -0.89
N GLY A 34 10.46 -14.54 0.08
CA GLY A 34 9.69 -14.75 1.29
C GLY A 34 9.55 -13.48 2.12
N ALA A 35 8.35 -13.25 2.68
CA ALA A 35 8.14 -12.22 3.65
C ALA A 35 8.86 -12.55 4.97
N VAL A 36 9.26 -11.51 5.69
CA VAL A 36 9.86 -11.63 7.03
C VAL A 36 9.05 -10.83 8.03
N THR A 37 9.07 -11.25 9.29
CA THR A 37 8.26 -10.64 10.34
C THR A 37 9.11 -10.25 11.54
N ARG A 38 8.69 -9.19 12.23
CA ARG A 38 9.30 -8.73 13.48
C ARG A 38 8.22 -8.19 14.43
N TYR A 39 8.27 -8.63 15.67
CA TYR A 39 7.43 -8.06 16.72
C TYR A 39 8.03 -6.72 17.21
N VAL A 40 7.20 -5.70 17.32
CA VAL A 40 7.59 -4.38 17.83
C VAL A 40 6.88 -4.11 19.14
N VAL A 41 7.62 -4.19 20.24
CA VAL A 41 7.11 -4.04 21.59
C VAL A 41 6.38 -2.72 21.81
N ARG A 42 6.92 -1.60 21.32
CA ARG A 42 6.30 -0.26 21.47
C ARG A 42 4.90 -0.14 20.82
N ARG A 43 4.60 -0.96 19.80
CA ARG A 43 3.32 -0.94 19.08
C ARG A 43 2.43 -2.11 19.44
N SER A 44 2.95 -3.08 20.19
CA SER A 44 2.29 -4.37 20.44
C SER A 44 1.71 -5.01 19.18
N ASP A 45 2.46 -4.92 18.07
CA ASP A 45 2.04 -5.42 16.76
C ASP A 45 3.23 -6.05 16.01
N ASN A 46 2.93 -7.00 15.17
CA ASN A 46 3.90 -7.61 14.27
C ASN A 46 4.03 -6.79 12.99
N LEU A 47 5.26 -6.47 12.60
CA LEU A 47 5.58 -5.89 11.30
C LEU A 47 5.88 -7.00 10.30
N ILE A 48 5.38 -6.85 9.10
CA ILE A 48 5.60 -7.77 7.97
C ILE A 48 6.31 -6.99 6.88
N ALA A 49 7.49 -7.44 6.47
CA ALA A 49 8.18 -6.88 5.33
C ALA A 49 8.06 -7.85 4.13
N THR A 50 7.61 -7.32 2.99
CA THR A 50 7.49 -8.04 1.71
C THR A 50 8.30 -7.33 0.64
N CYS A 51 8.85 -8.08 -0.29
CA CYS A 51 9.62 -7.54 -1.39
C CYS A 51 8.77 -7.42 -2.67
N ILE A 52 9.03 -6.36 -3.46
CA ILE A 52 8.40 -6.12 -4.75
C ILE A 52 9.45 -5.54 -5.70
N GLY A 53 10.08 -6.42 -6.50
CA GLY A 53 11.12 -6.00 -7.44
C GLY A 53 12.26 -5.26 -6.73
N ARG A 54 12.44 -3.99 -7.06
CA ARG A 54 13.50 -3.11 -6.52
C ARG A 54 13.17 -2.43 -5.19
N THR A 55 12.02 -2.72 -4.59
CA THR A 55 11.59 -2.11 -3.33
C THR A 55 11.05 -3.15 -2.37
N PHE A 56 11.07 -2.87 -1.07
CA PHE A 56 10.34 -3.64 -0.08
C PHE A 56 9.32 -2.77 0.64
N GLN A 57 8.24 -3.39 1.07
CA GLN A 57 7.12 -2.75 1.73
C GLN A 57 6.96 -3.31 3.14
N VAL A 58 6.63 -2.45 4.09
CA VAL A 58 6.41 -2.83 5.48
C VAL A 58 4.96 -2.59 5.88
N TYR A 59 4.33 -3.65 6.39
CA TYR A 59 2.92 -3.67 6.80
C TYR A 59 2.77 -3.95 8.28
N THR A 60 1.64 -3.50 8.86
CA THR A 60 1.18 -3.99 10.17
C THR A 60 0.43 -5.30 10.01
N ALA A 61 0.64 -6.26 10.93
CA ALA A 61 -0.09 -7.52 10.90
C ALA A 61 -1.56 -7.34 11.29
N SER A 62 -1.86 -6.42 12.23
CA SER A 62 -3.20 -6.17 12.76
C SER A 62 -4.22 -5.81 11.66
N HIS A 63 -3.85 -5.00 10.67
CA HIS A 63 -4.77 -4.52 9.62
C HIS A 63 -4.24 -4.63 8.20
N PHE A 64 -3.07 -5.20 7.98
CA PHE A 64 -2.35 -5.20 6.70
C PHE A 64 -2.20 -3.79 6.10
N ARG A 65 -2.08 -2.79 6.99
CA ARG A 65 -1.87 -1.41 6.58
C ARG A 65 -0.42 -1.22 6.18
N LEU A 66 -0.21 -0.64 5.00
CA LEU A 66 1.11 -0.23 4.55
C LEU A 66 1.62 0.92 5.44
N LEU A 67 2.76 0.74 6.06
CA LEU A 67 3.41 1.75 6.90
C LEU A 67 4.36 2.61 6.08
N HIS A 68 5.26 1.95 5.36
CA HIS A 68 6.22 2.62 4.51
C HIS A 68 6.78 1.68 3.44
N VAL A 69 7.45 2.27 2.47
CA VAL A 69 8.13 1.59 1.38
C VAL A 69 9.58 2.04 1.39
N SER A 70 10.51 1.14 1.07
CA SER A 70 11.94 1.46 0.98
C SER A 70 12.24 2.40 -0.21
N PRO A 71 13.35 3.11 -0.19
CA PRO A 71 13.93 3.71 -1.39
C PRO A 71 14.18 2.66 -2.48
N ILE A 72 14.29 3.09 -3.73
CA ILE A 72 14.53 2.21 -4.88
C ILE A 72 15.97 1.70 -4.82
N HIS A 73 16.15 0.37 -4.92
CA HIS A 73 17.45 -0.25 -5.08
C HIS A 73 17.93 -0.14 -6.53
N ALA A 74 19.24 -0.28 -6.73
CA ALA A 74 19.85 -0.23 -8.06
C ALA A 74 19.34 -1.37 -8.96
N ASP A 75 19.20 -2.56 -8.38
CA ASP A 75 18.71 -3.77 -9.03
C ASP A 75 17.62 -4.45 -8.23
N ASP A 76 17.03 -5.51 -8.76
CA ASP A 76 16.01 -6.29 -8.06
C ASP A 76 16.58 -6.89 -6.76
N ILE A 77 15.77 -6.87 -5.72
CA ILE A 77 16.12 -7.47 -4.43
C ILE A 77 16.12 -8.98 -4.60
N THR A 78 17.20 -9.64 -4.16
CA THR A 78 17.39 -11.10 -4.24
C THR A 78 17.11 -11.80 -2.91
N ALA A 79 17.38 -11.16 -1.80
CA ALA A 79 17.13 -11.69 -0.46
C ALA A 79 16.65 -10.62 0.51
N LEU A 80 15.83 -11.03 1.47
CA LEU A 80 15.25 -10.19 2.52
C LEU A 80 15.40 -10.91 3.87
N ALA A 81 15.91 -10.21 4.87
CA ALA A 81 15.98 -10.69 6.26
C ALA A 81 15.70 -9.53 7.23
N ILE A 82 15.32 -9.86 8.46
CA ILE A 82 14.99 -8.87 9.48
C ILE A 82 15.60 -9.28 10.83
N ASP A 83 16.11 -8.31 11.56
CA ASP A 83 16.57 -8.44 12.92
C ASP A 83 15.80 -7.47 13.82
N LEU A 84 16.11 -7.43 15.11
CA LEU A 84 15.49 -6.53 16.08
C LEU A 84 15.63 -5.05 15.69
N THR A 85 16.73 -4.65 15.04
CA THR A 85 17.04 -3.26 14.69
C THR A 85 16.92 -2.96 13.20
N TYR A 86 17.39 -3.86 12.35
CA TYR A 86 17.54 -3.62 10.91
C TYR A 86 16.70 -4.57 10.06
N ILE A 87 16.34 -4.07 8.87
CA ILE A 87 15.87 -4.88 7.75
C ILE A 87 17.03 -4.97 6.78
N TYR A 88 17.45 -6.17 6.42
CA TYR A 88 18.53 -6.43 5.48
C TYR A 88 17.97 -6.79 4.12
N THR A 89 18.51 -6.18 3.07
CA THR A 89 18.15 -6.47 1.68
C THR A 89 19.42 -6.70 0.87
N ALA A 90 19.44 -7.72 0.04
CA ALA A 90 20.48 -7.90 -0.97
C ALA A 90 19.98 -7.42 -2.32
N SER A 91 20.79 -6.63 -3.01
CA SER A 91 20.53 -6.18 -4.37
C SER A 91 21.85 -6.02 -5.10
N ASP A 92 21.98 -6.62 -6.28
CA ASP A 92 23.24 -6.75 -6.99
C ASP A 92 24.29 -7.42 -6.07
N LYS A 93 25.45 -6.89 -5.93
CA LYS A 93 26.56 -7.40 -5.09
C LYS A 93 26.58 -6.77 -3.69
N CYS A 94 25.58 -5.92 -3.38
CA CYS A 94 25.55 -5.17 -2.14
C CYS A 94 24.44 -5.65 -1.21
N ILE A 95 24.70 -5.61 0.09
CA ILE A 95 23.69 -5.83 1.12
C ILE A 95 23.50 -4.50 1.86
N TYR A 96 22.25 -4.12 2.01
CA TYR A 96 21.88 -2.88 2.68
C TYR A 96 21.18 -3.17 3.99
N ALA A 97 21.55 -2.48 5.07
CA ALA A 97 20.86 -2.50 6.34
C ALA A 97 20.02 -1.23 6.51
N TRP A 98 18.72 -1.40 6.70
CA TRP A 98 17.73 -0.32 6.79
C TRP A 98 17.21 -0.18 8.22
N ARG A 99 17.35 0.97 8.82
CA ARG A 99 16.71 1.29 10.10
C ARG A 99 15.28 1.79 9.81
N SER A 100 14.30 1.20 10.49
CA SER A 100 12.87 1.49 10.28
C SER A 100 12.38 1.36 8.83
N GLY A 101 13.14 0.69 7.96
CA GLY A 101 12.82 0.50 6.55
C GLY A 101 12.97 1.74 5.66
N LYS A 102 13.47 2.86 6.19
CA LYS A 102 13.63 4.12 5.45
C LYS A 102 15.09 4.54 5.31
N HIS A 103 15.83 4.51 6.40
CA HIS A 103 17.19 5.05 6.46
C HIS A 103 18.20 3.94 6.28
N ARG A 104 19.04 4.07 5.25
CA ARG A 104 20.16 3.18 5.00
C ARG A 104 21.28 3.50 6.00
N ARG A 105 21.63 2.53 6.85
CA ARG A 105 22.69 2.70 7.86
C ARG A 105 24.00 2.05 7.44
N HIS A 106 23.96 0.80 6.98
CA HIS A 106 25.15 0.04 6.63
C HIS A 106 25.07 -0.48 5.21
N VAL A 107 26.21 -0.62 4.56
CA VAL A 107 26.37 -1.15 3.20
C VAL A 107 27.51 -2.14 3.16
N TYR A 108 27.21 -3.40 2.95
CA TYR A 108 28.22 -4.46 2.83
C TYR A 108 28.42 -4.76 1.34
N LYS A 109 29.64 -4.56 0.85
CA LYS A 109 30.00 -4.76 -0.56
C LYS A 109 30.55 -6.15 -0.77
N GLY A 110 29.81 -7.02 -1.45
CA GLY A 110 30.21 -8.37 -1.84
C GLY A 110 30.87 -8.44 -3.21
N THR A 111 31.28 -9.65 -3.58
CA THR A 111 31.87 -9.96 -4.90
C THR A 111 30.86 -10.51 -5.88
N SER A 112 29.79 -11.14 -5.40
CA SER A 112 28.74 -11.81 -6.16
C SER A 112 27.38 -11.60 -5.54
N ASN A 113 26.31 -11.89 -6.29
CA ASN A 113 24.93 -11.74 -5.85
C ASN A 113 24.63 -12.65 -4.65
N VAL A 114 23.95 -12.07 -3.66
CA VAL A 114 23.57 -12.78 -2.42
C VAL A 114 22.12 -13.21 -2.52
N TRP A 115 21.84 -14.51 -2.29
CA TRP A 115 20.48 -15.05 -2.34
C TRP A 115 19.93 -15.49 -0.98
N LEU A 116 20.77 -15.58 0.06
CA LEU A 116 20.36 -15.91 1.42
C LEU A 116 21.08 -15.01 2.41
N ILE A 117 20.31 -14.48 3.36
CA ILE A 117 20.79 -13.65 4.46
C ILE A 117 20.24 -14.21 5.76
N LEU A 118 21.10 -14.38 6.77
CA LEU A 118 20.72 -14.76 8.13
C LEU A 118 21.40 -13.80 9.12
N PRO A 119 20.65 -12.91 9.76
CA PRO A 119 21.18 -12.08 10.83
C PRO A 119 21.37 -12.90 12.11
N LEU A 120 22.49 -12.72 12.78
CA LEU A 120 22.88 -13.44 13.99
C LEU A 120 23.59 -12.49 14.99
N GLY A 121 22.82 -11.72 15.75
CA GLY A 121 23.34 -10.78 16.74
C GLY A 121 24.29 -9.75 16.12
N GLY A 122 25.57 -9.77 16.50
CA GLY A 122 26.61 -8.88 15.93
C GLY A 122 27.18 -9.31 14.57
N PHE A 123 26.73 -10.45 14.04
CA PHE A 123 27.18 -11.01 12.77
C PHE A 123 26.04 -11.10 11.76
N LEU A 124 26.38 -10.98 10.49
CA LEU A 124 25.47 -11.20 9.36
C LEU A 124 26.04 -12.34 8.50
N VAL A 125 25.33 -13.43 8.40
CA VAL A 125 25.71 -14.58 7.57
C VAL A 125 25.02 -14.48 6.22
N THR A 126 25.79 -14.60 5.14
CA THR A 126 25.27 -14.49 3.77
C THR A 126 25.81 -15.61 2.91
N VAL A 127 25.01 -16.06 1.96
CA VAL A 127 25.41 -17.02 0.94
C VAL A 127 25.22 -16.38 -0.42
N ASP A 128 26.29 -16.46 -1.22
CA ASP A 128 26.29 -15.92 -2.57
C ASP A 128 26.10 -16.98 -3.67
N GLU A 129 25.90 -16.56 -4.90
CA GLU A 129 25.73 -17.44 -6.08
C GLU A 129 27.00 -18.27 -6.38
N ALA A 130 28.16 -17.82 -5.90
CA ALA A 130 29.41 -18.58 -6.00
C ALA A 130 29.48 -19.74 -5.01
N ASN A 131 28.46 -19.92 -4.13
CA ASN A 131 28.40 -20.91 -3.05
C ASN A 131 29.44 -20.65 -1.94
N VAL A 132 29.74 -19.37 -1.70
CA VAL A 132 30.60 -18.93 -0.61
C VAL A 132 29.72 -18.41 0.52
N LEU A 133 29.96 -18.95 1.73
CA LEU A 133 29.35 -18.44 2.94
C LEU A 133 30.26 -17.36 3.52
N LYS A 134 29.76 -16.14 3.62
CA LYS A 134 30.47 -14.98 4.19
C LYS A 134 29.85 -14.57 5.50
N VAL A 135 30.68 -14.27 6.46
CA VAL A 135 30.25 -13.72 7.75
C VAL A 135 30.77 -12.30 7.88
N TRP A 136 29.86 -11.38 8.10
CA TRP A 136 30.12 -9.95 8.21
C TRP A 136 29.96 -9.50 9.67
N ASN A 137 30.78 -8.57 10.10
CA ASN A 137 30.54 -7.85 11.34
C ASN A 137 29.57 -6.71 11.03
N VAL A 138 28.45 -6.65 11.76
CA VAL A 138 27.37 -5.67 11.50
C VAL A 138 27.83 -4.23 11.69
N VAL A 139 28.71 -3.95 12.66
CA VAL A 139 29.15 -2.60 13.01
C VAL A 139 30.31 -2.13 12.12
N SER A 140 31.30 -2.99 11.89
CA SER A 140 32.50 -2.62 11.13
C SER A 140 32.36 -2.72 9.63
N GLU A 141 31.26 -3.32 9.13
CA GLU A 141 30.95 -3.55 7.70
C GLU A 141 31.99 -4.43 6.96
N ASN A 142 32.94 -5.01 7.69
CA ASN A 142 34.00 -5.84 7.14
C ASN A 142 33.63 -7.32 7.17
N VAL A 143 34.16 -8.08 6.20
CA VAL A 143 34.08 -9.54 6.20
C VAL A 143 34.91 -10.07 7.36
N TYR A 144 34.29 -10.84 8.25
CA TYR A 144 35.02 -11.50 9.33
C TYR A 144 35.77 -12.73 8.82
N PHE A 145 35.14 -13.57 8.02
CA PHE A 145 35.76 -14.67 7.26
C PHE A 145 34.81 -15.15 6.13
N GLU A 146 35.41 -15.92 5.20
CA GLU A 146 34.72 -16.55 4.07
C GLU A 146 34.97 -18.06 4.07
N ILE A 147 33.92 -18.84 3.77
CA ILE A 147 34.00 -20.28 3.62
C ILE A 147 33.51 -20.66 2.23
N PRO A 148 34.41 -21.03 1.32
CA PRO A 148 34.02 -21.55 0.02
C PRO A 148 33.59 -23.02 0.13
N PHE A 149 32.47 -23.36 -0.45
CA PHE A 149 31.99 -24.73 -0.59
C PHE A 149 32.02 -25.17 -2.05
N ASN A 150 32.44 -26.37 -2.30
CA ASN A 150 32.44 -26.95 -3.63
C ASN A 150 31.00 -27.28 -4.07
N LYS A 151 30.50 -26.67 -5.16
CA LYS A 151 29.13 -26.84 -5.66
C LYS A 151 28.77 -28.31 -5.95
N SER A 152 29.73 -29.14 -6.40
CA SER A 152 29.49 -30.54 -6.72
C SER A 152 29.27 -31.41 -5.48
N GLU A 153 29.88 -31.05 -4.34
CA GLU A 153 29.86 -31.85 -3.12
C GLU A 153 28.87 -31.29 -2.08
N PHE A 154 28.73 -29.99 -2.03
CA PHE A 154 27.92 -29.33 -1.03
C PHE A 154 27.37 -28.00 -1.56
N LEU A 155 26.25 -28.04 -2.28
CA LEU A 155 25.55 -26.83 -2.68
C LEU A 155 24.60 -26.37 -1.56
N ILE A 156 24.85 -25.20 -0.98
CA ILE A 156 24.06 -24.66 0.12
C ILE A 156 22.64 -24.36 -0.37
N THR A 157 21.63 -24.85 0.35
CA THR A 157 20.22 -24.61 0.03
C THR A 157 19.45 -23.94 1.17
N ALA A 158 19.86 -24.18 2.42
CA ALA A 158 19.22 -23.62 3.58
C ALA A 158 20.24 -23.38 4.70
N VAL A 159 20.02 -22.32 5.45
CA VAL A 159 20.87 -21.97 6.62
C VAL A 159 19.94 -21.56 7.75
N THR A 160 20.18 -22.08 8.97
CA THR A 160 19.44 -21.69 10.17
C THR A 160 20.34 -21.61 11.39
N HIS A 161 19.93 -20.80 12.37
CA HIS A 161 20.62 -20.72 13.67
C HIS A 161 19.77 -21.42 14.73
N PRO A 162 20.25 -22.51 15.33
CA PRO A 162 19.59 -23.11 16.48
C PRO A 162 19.75 -22.16 17.71
N PRO A 163 18.66 -21.69 18.36
CA PRO A 163 18.73 -20.66 19.40
C PRO A 163 19.59 -21.06 20.63
N THR A 164 19.70 -22.37 20.87
CA THR A 164 20.46 -22.91 22.01
C THR A 164 21.97 -23.01 21.76
N TYR A 165 22.42 -22.85 20.52
CA TYR A 165 23.83 -23.00 20.12
C TYR A 165 24.45 -21.64 19.79
N VAL A 166 25.02 -20.99 20.80
CA VAL A 166 25.68 -19.68 20.64
C VAL A 166 26.78 -19.72 19.56
N ASN A 167 26.76 -18.78 18.63
CA ASN A 167 27.72 -18.64 17.52
C ASN A 167 27.79 -19.84 16.56
N LYS A 168 26.78 -20.70 16.52
CA LYS A 168 26.77 -21.87 15.62
C LYS A 168 25.64 -21.73 14.60
N VAL A 169 25.90 -22.26 13.41
CA VAL A 169 24.94 -22.23 12.29
C VAL A 169 24.86 -23.63 11.69
N LEU A 170 23.63 -24.04 11.36
CA LEU A 170 23.37 -25.23 10.60
C LEU A 170 23.27 -24.88 9.12
N ILE A 171 23.98 -25.60 8.29
CA ILE A 171 24.03 -25.42 6.85
C ILE A 171 23.54 -26.71 6.20
N GLY A 172 22.46 -26.63 5.44
CA GLY A 172 21.90 -27.74 4.66
C GLY A 172 22.26 -27.64 3.20
N SER A 173 22.45 -28.80 2.56
CA SER A 173 22.85 -28.89 1.16
C SER A 173 21.82 -29.54 0.26
N GLU A 174 21.94 -29.37 -1.04
CA GLU A 174 21.15 -30.04 -2.07
C GLU A 174 21.43 -31.56 -2.05
N GLN A 175 22.65 -31.98 -1.68
CA GLN A 175 23.06 -33.37 -1.56
C GLN A 175 22.46 -34.05 -0.33
N GLY A 176 21.75 -33.33 0.54
CA GLY A 176 21.11 -33.88 1.74
C GLY A 176 22.02 -33.95 2.95
N ILE A 177 23.16 -33.30 2.93
CA ILE A 177 24.13 -33.26 4.03
C ILE A 177 23.86 -32.02 4.87
N ILE A 178 23.93 -32.16 6.21
CA ILE A 178 23.83 -31.05 7.16
C ILE A 178 25.16 -30.91 7.88
N LYS A 179 25.66 -29.66 7.97
CA LYS A 179 26.90 -29.36 8.69
C LYS A 179 26.60 -28.33 9.79
N LEU A 180 27.13 -28.60 10.98
CA LEU A 180 27.12 -27.65 12.10
C LEU A 180 28.47 -26.92 12.15
N TRP A 181 28.43 -25.60 11.97
CA TRP A 181 29.63 -24.75 11.90
C TRP A 181 29.67 -23.76 13.04
N ASN A 182 30.86 -23.61 13.66
CA ASN A 182 31.09 -22.55 14.65
C ASN A 182 31.65 -21.30 13.96
N LEU A 183 30.88 -20.21 13.98
CA LEU A 183 31.26 -18.95 13.34
C LEU A 183 32.37 -18.19 14.04
N LYS A 184 32.50 -18.33 15.36
CA LYS A 184 33.54 -17.61 16.10
C LYS A 184 34.95 -18.18 15.87
N GLU A 185 35.05 -19.49 15.77
CA GLU A 185 36.31 -20.21 15.61
C GLU A 185 36.58 -20.63 14.17
N ASN A 186 35.65 -20.38 13.26
CA ASN A 186 35.69 -20.85 11.86
C ASN A 186 35.96 -22.35 11.74
N ARG A 187 35.28 -23.16 12.54
CA ARG A 187 35.51 -24.60 12.60
C ARG A 187 34.23 -25.40 12.35
N LEU A 188 34.34 -26.44 11.52
CA LEU A 188 33.33 -27.49 11.39
C LEU A 188 33.28 -28.29 12.70
N ILE A 189 32.09 -28.32 13.34
CA ILE A 189 31.89 -29.10 14.57
C ILE A 189 31.47 -30.52 14.26
N TYR A 190 30.40 -30.63 13.43
CA TYR A 190 29.82 -31.97 13.16
C TYR A 190 29.16 -32.00 11.78
N THR A 191 29.19 -33.18 11.14
CA THR A 191 28.46 -33.45 9.90
C THR A 191 27.44 -34.54 10.20
N PHE A 192 26.17 -34.22 10.08
CA PHE A 192 25.07 -35.13 10.35
C PHE A 192 24.92 -36.19 9.24
N SER A 193 24.25 -37.28 9.57
CA SER A 193 24.00 -38.38 8.66
C SER A 193 23.22 -37.90 7.43
N ALA A 194 23.76 -38.14 6.24
CA ALA A 194 23.19 -37.67 4.99
C ALA A 194 22.01 -38.53 4.52
N ARG A 195 20.91 -37.85 4.09
CA ARG A 195 19.86 -38.48 3.30
C ARG A 195 20.07 -38.12 1.82
N LYS A 196 19.87 -39.10 0.93
CA LYS A 196 20.01 -38.88 -0.54
C LYS A 196 18.83 -38.08 -1.11
N CYS A 197 18.52 -36.94 -0.53
CA CYS A 197 17.43 -36.07 -0.97
C CYS A 197 17.78 -34.62 -0.64
N ALA A 198 17.51 -33.70 -1.58
CA ALA A 198 17.80 -32.29 -1.42
C ALA A 198 17.04 -31.67 -0.24
N ILE A 199 17.74 -30.91 0.60
CA ILE A 199 17.17 -30.13 1.69
C ILE A 199 16.62 -28.83 1.10
N THR A 200 15.39 -28.51 1.40
CA THR A 200 14.72 -27.30 0.90
C THR A 200 14.56 -26.22 1.94
N CYS A 201 14.38 -26.61 3.19
CA CYS A 201 14.26 -25.67 4.32
C CYS A 201 14.76 -26.31 5.61
N LEU A 202 15.29 -25.46 6.47
CA LEU A 202 15.68 -25.76 7.84
C LEU A 202 14.99 -24.76 8.76
N GLU A 203 14.40 -25.24 9.85
CA GLU A 203 13.74 -24.40 10.84
C GLU A 203 14.01 -24.93 12.25
N ALA A 204 14.43 -24.05 13.15
CA ALA A 204 14.64 -24.42 14.53
C ALA A 204 13.29 -24.61 15.25
N SER A 205 13.16 -25.73 15.97
CA SER A 205 11.99 -26.00 16.81
C SER A 205 12.04 -25.15 18.10
N PRO A 206 10.90 -24.81 18.71
CA PRO A 206 10.86 -24.26 20.06
C PRO A 206 11.41 -25.21 21.14
N ALA A 207 11.44 -26.52 20.84
CA ALA A 207 12.08 -27.53 21.71
C ALA A 207 13.61 -27.44 21.64
N LEU A 208 14.26 -27.70 22.78
CA LEU A 208 15.71 -27.67 22.88
C LEU A 208 16.35 -28.71 21.96
N ASP A 209 17.41 -28.28 21.26
CA ASP A 209 18.25 -29.15 20.41
C ASP A 209 17.54 -29.84 19.24
N VAL A 210 16.32 -29.39 18.86
CA VAL A 210 15.52 -29.99 17.79
C VAL A 210 15.41 -29.07 16.60
N VAL A 211 15.65 -29.59 15.41
CA VAL A 211 15.50 -28.88 14.13
C VAL A 211 14.60 -29.67 13.19
N ALA A 212 13.70 -28.95 12.51
CA ALA A 212 12.91 -29.51 11.44
C ALA A 212 13.65 -29.34 10.10
N ILE A 213 13.69 -30.39 9.34
CA ILE A 213 14.33 -30.51 8.03
C ILE A 213 13.25 -30.83 7.01
N GLY A 214 13.05 -29.94 6.05
CA GLY A 214 12.16 -30.20 4.92
C GLY A 214 12.94 -30.64 3.70
N TYR A 215 12.46 -31.68 3.01
CA TYR A 215 13.08 -32.26 1.83
C TYR A 215 12.27 -32.00 0.57
N HIS A 216 12.94 -32.13 -0.57
CA HIS A 216 12.32 -31.97 -1.89
C HIS A 216 11.26 -33.05 -2.20
N ASN A 217 11.39 -34.26 -1.66
CA ASN A 217 10.43 -35.36 -1.84
C ASN A 217 9.16 -35.23 -0.96
N GLY A 218 9.02 -34.16 -0.18
CA GLY A 218 7.90 -33.95 0.73
C GLY A 218 8.08 -34.54 2.12
N CYS A 219 9.23 -35.16 2.40
CA CYS A 219 9.56 -35.68 3.72
C CYS A 219 9.91 -34.50 4.68
N ILE A 220 9.46 -34.60 5.92
CA ILE A 220 9.79 -33.66 7.00
C ILE A 220 10.36 -34.49 8.14
N VAL A 221 11.55 -34.13 8.62
CA VAL A 221 12.25 -34.84 9.69
C VAL A 221 12.51 -33.90 10.83
N LEU A 222 12.18 -34.32 12.04
CA LEU A 222 12.59 -33.67 13.26
C LEU A 222 13.84 -34.37 13.80
N LEU A 223 14.98 -33.67 13.74
CA LEU A 223 16.29 -34.16 14.14
C LEU A 223 16.69 -33.54 15.47
N ASN A 224 17.13 -34.40 16.41
CA ASN A 224 17.81 -33.97 17.61
C ASN A 224 19.29 -33.74 17.29
N LEU A 225 19.77 -32.49 17.42
CA LEU A 225 21.13 -32.10 17.07
C LEU A 225 22.17 -32.66 18.05
N LYS A 226 21.80 -32.91 19.31
CA LYS A 226 22.73 -33.36 20.34
C LYS A 226 23.10 -34.82 20.18
N TYR A 227 22.16 -35.66 19.77
CA TYR A 227 22.32 -37.13 19.70
C TYR A 227 22.37 -37.68 18.26
N ASP A 228 22.16 -36.81 17.25
CA ASP A 228 22.01 -37.16 15.83
C ASP A 228 20.91 -38.22 15.61
N GLU A 229 19.79 -38.06 16.35
CA GLU A 229 18.68 -39.00 16.38
C GLU A 229 17.44 -38.37 15.73
N ILE A 230 16.74 -39.15 14.89
CA ILE A 230 15.48 -38.74 14.28
C ILE A 230 14.35 -38.99 15.28
N LEU A 231 13.73 -37.91 15.75
CA LEU A 231 12.60 -37.99 16.69
C LEU A 231 11.29 -38.34 16.01
N MET A 232 11.01 -37.73 14.87
CA MET A 232 9.76 -37.91 14.14
C MET A 232 10.01 -37.72 12.64
N GLU A 233 9.21 -38.42 11.86
CA GLU A 233 9.20 -38.32 10.39
C GLU A 233 7.76 -38.16 9.91
N PHE A 234 7.54 -37.19 9.04
CA PHE A 234 6.26 -36.92 8.39
C PHE A 234 6.45 -36.85 6.89
N LYS A 235 5.40 -37.15 6.13
CA LYS A 235 5.43 -37.07 4.67
C LYS A 235 4.19 -36.33 4.18
N GLN A 236 4.39 -35.33 3.35
CA GLN A 236 3.31 -34.65 2.62
C GLN A 236 3.28 -35.14 1.17
N ASP A 237 2.07 -35.38 0.64
CA ASP A 237 1.90 -35.95 -0.70
C ASP A 237 1.96 -34.93 -1.83
N TRP A 238 2.06 -33.64 -1.50
CA TRP A 238 2.05 -32.54 -2.48
C TRP A 238 3.45 -32.14 -2.96
N GLY A 239 4.44 -33.00 -2.80
CA GLY A 239 5.82 -32.78 -3.21
C GLY A 239 6.60 -31.87 -2.26
N MET A 240 7.53 -31.11 -2.80
CA MET A 240 8.55 -30.34 -2.09
C MET A 240 8.00 -29.50 -0.93
N VAL A 241 8.63 -29.63 0.24
CA VAL A 241 8.38 -28.74 1.39
C VAL A 241 9.01 -27.39 1.13
N SER A 242 8.23 -26.33 1.12
CA SER A 242 8.74 -24.97 0.85
C SER A 242 9.20 -24.24 2.11
N LYS A 243 8.44 -24.33 3.20
CA LYS A 243 8.77 -23.75 4.51
C LYS A 243 8.10 -24.54 5.63
N ILE A 244 8.69 -24.47 6.82
CA ILE A 244 8.17 -25.03 8.05
C ILE A 244 8.09 -23.92 9.09
N SER A 245 7.11 -23.97 10.00
CA SER A 245 7.00 -23.08 11.15
C SER A 245 6.31 -23.79 12.32
N PHE A 246 6.61 -23.37 13.55
CA PHE A 246 6.04 -23.96 14.75
C PHE A 246 5.12 -22.95 15.47
N ARG A 247 4.02 -23.44 16.04
CA ARG A 247 3.20 -22.64 16.94
C ARG A 247 3.86 -22.56 18.32
N THR A 248 3.80 -21.39 18.92
CA THR A 248 4.38 -21.12 20.25
C THR A 248 3.34 -20.66 21.27
N ASP A 249 2.04 -20.66 20.90
CA ASP A 249 0.91 -20.20 21.73
C ASP A 249 0.28 -21.31 22.60
N GLY A 250 0.90 -22.50 22.69
CA GLY A 250 0.51 -23.61 23.56
C GLY A 250 0.39 -24.96 22.84
N PRO A 251 -0.51 -25.14 21.86
CA PRO A 251 -0.64 -26.44 21.19
C PRO A 251 0.61 -26.79 20.38
N PRO A 252 1.14 -28.02 20.48
CA PRO A 252 2.36 -28.46 19.79
C PRO A 252 2.06 -28.78 18.31
N ILE A 253 1.76 -27.75 17.54
CA ILE A 253 1.45 -27.87 16.11
C ILE A 253 2.60 -27.34 15.28
N MET A 254 3.09 -28.18 14.35
CA MET A 254 3.99 -27.80 13.27
C MET A 254 3.19 -27.52 12.00
N VAL A 255 3.56 -26.48 11.29
CA VAL A 255 2.95 -26.09 10.03
C VAL A 255 3.96 -26.31 8.91
N SER A 256 3.61 -27.09 7.91
CA SER A 256 4.42 -27.25 6.68
C SER A 256 3.68 -26.73 5.48
N SER A 257 4.42 -26.17 4.53
CA SER A 257 3.87 -25.65 3.28
C SER A 257 4.53 -26.30 2.06
N SER A 258 3.82 -26.31 0.94
CA SER A 258 4.26 -26.95 -0.29
C SER A 258 4.40 -25.98 -1.46
N ALA A 259 5.09 -26.44 -2.51
CA ALA A 259 5.19 -25.73 -3.78
C ALA A 259 3.87 -25.66 -4.56
N THR A 260 2.87 -26.48 -4.22
CA THR A 260 1.54 -26.51 -4.86
C THR A 260 0.52 -25.57 -4.20
N GLY A 261 0.93 -24.84 -3.14
CA GLY A 261 0.05 -23.91 -2.42
C GLY A 261 -0.74 -24.53 -1.28
N ASN A 262 -0.47 -25.79 -0.92
CA ASN A 262 -1.09 -26.48 0.20
C ASN A 262 -0.28 -26.27 1.49
N VAL A 263 -0.97 -26.29 2.62
CA VAL A 263 -0.41 -26.21 3.96
C VAL A 263 -0.99 -27.35 4.79
N ALA A 264 -0.14 -28.05 5.52
CA ALA A 264 -0.54 -29.09 6.48
C ALA A 264 -0.23 -28.64 7.91
N PHE A 265 -1.13 -28.94 8.80
CA PHE A 265 -1.01 -28.76 10.24
C PHE A 265 -0.79 -30.13 10.88
N TRP A 266 0.34 -30.29 11.55
CA TRP A 266 0.75 -31.55 12.18
C TRP A 266 0.69 -31.43 13.69
N ASN A 267 -0.08 -32.29 14.32
CA ASN A 267 -0.05 -32.45 15.77
C ASN A 267 1.16 -33.33 16.13
N LEU A 268 2.11 -32.76 16.86
CA LEU A 268 3.36 -33.42 17.21
C LEU A 268 3.17 -34.43 18.33
N GLU A 269 2.19 -34.27 19.24
CA GLU A 269 1.87 -35.23 20.31
C GLU A 269 1.25 -36.49 19.73
N GLU A 270 0.21 -36.35 18.90
CA GLU A 270 -0.49 -37.47 18.29
C GLU A 270 0.23 -38.05 17.08
N ARG A 271 1.26 -37.34 16.57
CA ARG A 271 2.02 -37.71 15.34
C ARG A 271 1.11 -37.87 14.12
N LYS A 272 0.06 -37.06 14.03
CA LYS A 272 -0.95 -37.12 12.96
C LYS A 272 -1.14 -35.76 12.32
N VAL A 273 -1.76 -35.77 11.13
CA VAL A 273 -2.23 -34.56 10.46
C VAL A 273 -3.49 -34.07 11.18
N ALA A 274 -3.46 -32.88 11.77
CA ALA A 274 -4.63 -32.25 12.36
C ALA A 274 -5.57 -31.72 11.28
N SER A 275 -5.03 -30.97 10.30
CA SER A 275 -5.82 -30.39 9.21
C SER A 275 -4.95 -30.14 7.96
N GLN A 276 -5.62 -30.04 6.83
CA GLN A 276 -4.98 -29.72 5.54
C GLN A 276 -5.77 -28.63 4.84
N LEU A 277 -5.06 -27.65 4.29
CA LEU A 277 -5.70 -26.52 3.66
C LEU A 277 -4.94 -26.09 2.39
N LYS A 278 -5.66 -25.85 1.31
CA LYS A 278 -5.11 -25.15 0.16
C LYS A 278 -5.18 -23.64 0.42
N VAL A 279 -4.01 -23.02 0.55
CA VAL A 279 -3.85 -21.63 0.98
C VAL A 279 -3.65 -20.69 -0.21
N HIS A 280 -2.86 -21.11 -1.19
CA HIS A 280 -2.48 -20.32 -2.37
C HIS A 280 -2.68 -21.08 -3.67
N GLU A 281 -2.69 -20.39 -4.80
CA GLU A 281 -2.72 -21.01 -6.13
C GLU A 281 -1.33 -21.47 -6.58
N GLY A 282 -0.27 -20.79 -6.11
CA GLY A 282 1.12 -21.09 -6.41
C GLY A 282 1.93 -21.52 -5.18
N LYS A 283 3.24 -21.62 -5.36
CA LYS A 283 4.20 -21.96 -4.29
C LYS A 283 4.01 -21.04 -3.07
N VAL A 284 3.97 -21.62 -1.87
CA VAL A 284 4.03 -20.82 -0.64
C VAL A 284 5.50 -20.43 -0.41
N THR A 285 5.79 -19.13 -0.38
CA THR A 285 7.15 -18.62 -0.17
C THR A 285 7.49 -18.47 1.30
N THR A 286 6.50 -18.06 2.09
CA THR A 286 6.67 -17.90 3.54
C THR A 286 5.49 -18.49 4.29
N THR A 287 5.80 -19.13 5.40
CA THR A 287 4.87 -19.64 6.40
C THR A 287 5.48 -19.34 7.74
N ILE A 288 4.87 -18.41 8.50
CA ILE A 288 5.39 -17.96 9.80
C ILE A 288 4.24 -17.94 10.79
N CYS A 289 4.34 -18.70 11.87
CA CYS A 289 3.49 -18.56 13.05
C CYS A 289 3.99 -17.36 13.88
N PHE A 290 3.10 -16.47 14.31
CA PHE A 290 3.52 -15.37 15.15
C PHE A 290 3.82 -15.85 16.57
N PRO A 291 4.88 -15.34 17.20
CA PRO A 291 5.25 -15.71 18.54
C PRO A 291 4.13 -15.43 19.55
N ASN A 292 3.74 -16.44 20.32
CA ASN A 292 2.69 -16.36 21.36
C ASN A 292 1.31 -15.86 20.88
N GLU A 293 1.05 -15.89 19.59
CA GLU A 293 -0.24 -15.52 19.02
C GLU A 293 -0.79 -16.69 18.18
N PRO A 294 -2.10 -16.96 18.21
CA PRO A 294 -2.72 -18.00 17.41
C PRO A 294 -2.89 -17.56 15.95
N LEU A 295 -1.86 -16.97 15.37
CA LEU A 295 -1.88 -16.39 14.02
C LEU A 295 -0.80 -17.00 13.14
N LEU A 296 -1.15 -17.25 11.89
CA LEU A 296 -0.26 -17.76 10.85
C LEU A 296 -0.26 -16.79 9.66
N LEU A 297 0.92 -16.35 9.25
CA LEU A 297 1.14 -15.59 8.03
C LEU A 297 1.56 -16.50 6.89
N THR A 298 0.97 -16.36 5.72
CA THR A 298 1.39 -17.03 4.49
C THR A 298 1.49 -16.05 3.34
N THR A 299 2.55 -16.17 2.53
CA THR A 299 2.75 -15.37 1.31
C THR A 299 3.09 -16.27 0.13
N SER A 300 2.81 -15.79 -1.09
CA SER A 300 3.04 -16.54 -2.33
C SER A 300 3.34 -15.57 -3.48
N PRO A 301 4.04 -16.04 -4.53
CA PRO A 301 4.20 -15.28 -5.78
C PRO A 301 2.89 -15.03 -6.52
N ASP A 302 1.77 -15.62 -6.08
CA ASP A 302 0.42 -15.32 -6.57
C ASP A 302 -0.05 -13.89 -6.20
N ASN A 303 0.88 -13.05 -5.73
CA ASN A 303 0.63 -11.66 -5.33
C ASN A 303 -0.42 -11.55 -4.21
N SER A 304 -0.36 -12.47 -3.26
CA SER A 304 -1.25 -12.48 -2.11
C SER A 304 -0.52 -12.72 -0.79
N MET A 305 -1.02 -12.08 0.25
CA MET A 305 -0.61 -12.24 1.64
C MET A 305 -1.86 -12.53 2.47
N LYS A 306 -1.82 -13.59 3.29
CA LYS A 306 -2.96 -14.08 4.05
C LYS A 306 -2.58 -14.28 5.50
N LEU A 307 -3.48 -13.86 6.38
CA LEU A 307 -3.40 -14.07 7.81
C LEU A 307 -4.49 -15.05 8.24
N TRP A 308 -4.10 -16.10 8.92
CA TRP A 308 -4.96 -17.16 9.38
C TRP A 308 -5.01 -17.16 10.92
N ILE A 309 -6.14 -17.53 11.49
CA ILE A 309 -6.31 -17.67 12.93
C ILE A 309 -6.63 -19.13 13.28
N PHE A 310 -5.99 -19.62 14.32
CA PHE A 310 -6.23 -20.95 14.87
C PHE A 310 -7.32 -20.89 15.94
N ASP A 311 -8.57 -20.84 15.52
CA ASP A 311 -9.75 -20.80 16.39
C ASP A 311 -10.67 -22.02 16.21
N MET A 312 -10.26 -22.99 15.38
CA MET A 312 -11.06 -24.18 15.09
C MET A 312 -10.74 -25.32 16.06
N SER A 313 -11.78 -26.05 16.49
CA SER A 313 -11.65 -27.17 17.41
C SER A 313 -10.87 -28.38 16.87
N ASP A 314 -10.77 -28.47 15.53
CA ASP A 314 -10.01 -29.52 14.83
C ASP A 314 -8.50 -29.20 14.71
N GLY A 315 -8.03 -28.14 15.34
CA GLY A 315 -6.63 -27.67 15.21
C GLY A 315 -6.33 -27.02 13.87
N GLY A 316 -7.33 -26.81 13.03
CA GLY A 316 -7.20 -26.12 11.74
C GLY A 316 -7.14 -24.60 11.87
N ALA A 317 -6.88 -23.94 10.75
CA ALA A 317 -6.81 -22.48 10.67
C ALA A 317 -7.90 -21.93 9.74
N ARG A 318 -8.49 -20.79 10.15
CA ARG A 318 -9.48 -20.05 9.38
C ARG A 318 -8.87 -18.76 8.87
N LEU A 319 -9.19 -18.37 7.63
CA LEU A 319 -8.74 -17.10 7.04
C LEU A 319 -9.31 -15.91 7.83
N LEU A 320 -8.43 -15.13 8.43
CA LEU A 320 -8.78 -13.91 9.15
C LEU A 320 -8.74 -12.68 8.23
N ARG A 321 -7.65 -12.51 7.49
CA ARG A 321 -7.43 -11.37 6.59
C ARG A 321 -6.70 -11.78 5.32
N ILE A 322 -6.98 -11.03 4.27
CA ILE A 322 -6.33 -11.22 2.98
C ILE A 322 -5.97 -9.86 2.39
N ARG A 323 -4.78 -9.80 1.79
CA ARG A 323 -4.37 -8.73 0.91
C ARG A 323 -3.89 -9.35 -0.38
N GLU A 324 -4.50 -8.98 -1.49
CA GLU A 324 -4.23 -9.61 -2.77
C GLU A 324 -4.29 -8.62 -3.93
N GLY A 325 -3.43 -8.82 -4.91
CA GLY A 325 -3.46 -8.20 -6.22
C GLY A 325 -3.86 -9.18 -7.33
N HIS A 326 -3.65 -8.81 -8.59
CA HIS A 326 -3.78 -9.74 -9.70
C HIS A 326 -2.71 -10.81 -9.63
N THR A 327 -3.07 -12.07 -9.90
CA THR A 327 -2.12 -13.20 -9.95
C THR A 327 -1.40 -13.29 -11.30
N LYS A 328 -1.96 -12.67 -12.33
CA LYS A 328 -1.43 -12.52 -13.67
C LYS A 328 -1.61 -11.09 -14.16
N PRO A 329 -0.88 -10.61 -15.17
CA PRO A 329 -0.91 -9.23 -15.60
C PRO A 329 -2.33 -8.71 -15.92
N PRO A 330 -2.63 -7.43 -15.60
CA PRO A 330 -3.87 -6.80 -16.00
C PRO A 330 -3.91 -6.56 -17.51
N LEU A 331 -5.06 -6.87 -18.12
CA LEU A 331 -5.31 -6.71 -19.55
C LEU A 331 -6.06 -5.40 -19.87
N CYS A 332 -7.01 -5.01 -19.04
CA CYS A 332 -7.78 -3.80 -19.21
C CYS A 332 -8.00 -3.09 -17.89
N ILE A 333 -7.81 -1.77 -17.90
CA ILE A 333 -8.02 -0.90 -16.73
C ILE A 333 -8.94 0.26 -17.12
N ARG A 334 -9.88 0.64 -16.26
CA ARG A 334 -10.75 1.79 -16.45
C ARG A 334 -11.09 2.43 -15.11
N TYR A 335 -11.16 3.74 -15.05
CA TYR A 335 -11.73 4.43 -13.89
C TYR A 335 -13.21 4.14 -13.79
N TYR A 336 -13.70 4.05 -12.57
CA TYR A 336 -15.11 3.83 -12.27
C TYR A 336 -15.70 5.06 -11.57
N GLY A 337 -16.82 5.55 -12.12
CA GLY A 337 -17.50 6.76 -11.61
C GLY A 337 -16.72 8.04 -11.86
N ASN A 338 -17.28 9.16 -11.41
CA ASN A 338 -16.75 10.50 -11.69
C ASN A 338 -15.78 11.00 -10.60
N SER A 339 -15.62 10.27 -9.47
CA SER A 339 -14.77 10.68 -8.34
C SER A 339 -13.27 10.47 -8.57
N GLY A 340 -12.87 9.69 -9.58
CA GLY A 340 -11.47 9.33 -9.78
C GLY A 340 -10.85 8.45 -8.67
N SER A 341 -11.67 7.99 -7.71
CA SER A 341 -11.19 7.25 -6.53
C SER A 341 -11.02 5.75 -6.73
N SER A 342 -11.63 5.18 -7.77
CA SER A 342 -11.65 3.74 -8.00
C SER A 342 -11.25 3.39 -9.43
N ILE A 343 -10.37 2.41 -9.56
CA ILE A 343 -9.95 1.82 -10.84
C ILE A 343 -10.43 0.38 -10.87
N LEU A 344 -11.18 0.03 -11.90
CA LEU A 344 -11.48 -1.35 -12.23
C LEU A 344 -10.36 -1.93 -13.10
N SER A 345 -9.98 -3.15 -12.81
CA SER A 345 -8.94 -3.86 -13.54
C SER A 345 -9.36 -5.30 -13.81
N SER A 346 -9.22 -5.74 -15.03
CA SER A 346 -9.37 -7.15 -15.41
C SER A 346 -7.99 -7.76 -15.68
N GLY A 347 -7.73 -8.92 -15.11
CA GLY A 347 -6.47 -9.63 -15.29
C GLY A 347 -6.60 -10.86 -16.20
N GLU A 348 -5.46 -11.31 -16.68
CA GLU A 348 -5.34 -12.61 -17.39
C GLU A 348 -5.72 -13.79 -16.48
N ASP A 349 -5.83 -13.54 -15.17
CA ASP A 349 -6.33 -14.46 -14.15
C ASP A 349 -7.86 -14.60 -14.13
N SER A 350 -8.57 -14.08 -15.11
CA SER A 350 -10.05 -14.05 -15.21
C SER A 350 -10.73 -13.36 -14.01
N SER A 351 -9.99 -12.60 -13.22
CA SER A 351 -10.54 -11.84 -12.10
C SER A 351 -10.85 -10.40 -12.51
N LEU A 352 -11.89 -9.83 -11.89
CA LEU A 352 -12.16 -8.41 -11.91
C LEU A 352 -11.91 -7.85 -10.52
N ARG A 353 -11.11 -6.77 -10.44
CA ARG A 353 -10.68 -6.16 -9.17
C ARG A 353 -10.93 -4.66 -9.16
N ILE A 354 -11.14 -4.14 -7.96
CA ILE A 354 -11.27 -2.72 -7.68
C ILE A 354 -10.03 -2.27 -6.93
N PHE A 355 -9.31 -1.30 -7.47
CA PHE A 355 -8.19 -0.65 -6.80
C PHE A 355 -8.53 0.79 -6.48
N SER A 356 -8.21 1.23 -5.28
CA SER A 356 -8.43 2.61 -4.86
C SER A 356 -7.20 3.47 -5.12
N THR A 357 -7.43 4.67 -5.64
CA THR A 357 -6.40 5.70 -5.80
C THR A 357 -6.10 6.44 -4.49
N ILE A 358 -6.92 6.30 -3.45
CA ILE A 358 -6.75 7.00 -2.17
C ILE A 358 -5.95 6.14 -1.20
N SER A 359 -6.44 4.92 -0.92
CA SER A 359 -5.81 4.01 0.03
C SER A 359 -5.97 2.56 -0.42
N GLU A 360 -4.90 1.80 -0.33
CA GLU A 360 -4.89 0.38 -0.69
C GLU A 360 -5.77 -0.50 0.21
N THR A 361 -6.20 0.01 1.36
CA THR A 361 -7.15 -0.69 2.24
C THR A 361 -8.54 -0.86 1.63
N PHE A 362 -8.88 -0.02 0.65
CA PHE A 362 -10.14 -0.10 -0.08
C PHE A 362 -10.10 -1.01 -1.31
N ASN A 363 -8.97 -1.63 -1.59
CA ASN A 363 -8.86 -2.60 -2.68
C ASN A 363 -9.77 -3.80 -2.42
N LYS A 364 -10.55 -4.19 -3.43
CA LYS A 364 -11.53 -5.29 -3.31
C LYS A 364 -11.44 -6.20 -4.53
N SER A 365 -11.65 -7.50 -4.31
CA SER A 365 -11.84 -8.45 -5.39
C SER A 365 -13.34 -8.60 -5.66
N MET A 366 -13.75 -8.56 -6.93
CA MET A 366 -15.11 -8.88 -7.36
C MET A 366 -15.27 -10.39 -7.62
N GLY A 367 -14.16 -11.14 -7.59
CA GLY A 367 -14.13 -12.58 -7.84
C GLY A 367 -13.57 -12.94 -9.21
N LYS A 368 -13.58 -14.25 -9.51
CA LYS A 368 -13.16 -14.79 -10.80
C LYS A 368 -14.39 -15.17 -11.64
N ALA A 369 -14.32 -14.92 -12.92
CA ALA A 369 -15.39 -15.32 -13.83
C ALA A 369 -15.50 -16.86 -13.91
N SER A 370 -16.69 -17.40 -13.70
CA SER A 370 -16.95 -18.84 -13.71
C SER A 370 -18.31 -19.14 -14.30
N TYR A 371 -18.44 -20.28 -15.00
CA TYR A 371 -19.73 -20.82 -15.43
C TYR A 371 -20.60 -21.21 -14.23
N ASN A 372 -20.00 -21.48 -13.07
CA ASN A 372 -20.72 -21.68 -11.82
C ASN A 372 -20.71 -20.39 -10.97
N ARG A 373 -21.83 -19.64 -10.99
CA ARG A 373 -21.98 -18.40 -10.23
C ARG A 373 -21.74 -18.56 -8.71
N LYS A 374 -22.14 -19.71 -8.14
CA LYS A 374 -21.90 -19.97 -6.71
C LYS A 374 -20.41 -20.07 -6.40
N ALA A 375 -19.60 -20.60 -7.31
CA ALA A 375 -18.14 -20.64 -7.19
C ALA A 375 -17.55 -19.25 -7.34
N SER A 376 -18.03 -18.44 -8.28
CA SER A 376 -17.60 -17.04 -8.46
C SER A 376 -17.84 -16.16 -7.23
N LYS A 377 -18.97 -16.37 -6.51
CA LYS A 377 -19.28 -15.63 -5.28
C LYS A 377 -18.46 -16.05 -4.07
N LYS A 378 -17.96 -17.29 -4.05
CA LYS A 378 -17.16 -17.82 -2.93
C LYS A 378 -15.69 -17.39 -3.08
N LYS A 379 -15.38 -16.18 -2.65
CA LYS A 379 -14.05 -15.56 -2.73
C LYS A 379 -12.95 -16.35 -1.99
N ASN A 380 -13.30 -17.14 -0.99
CA ASN A 380 -12.36 -17.79 -0.07
C ASN A 380 -12.18 -19.30 -0.30
N ARG A 381 -12.77 -19.91 -1.34
CA ARG A 381 -12.55 -21.33 -1.64
C ARG A 381 -11.44 -21.51 -2.63
N PHE A 382 -10.37 -22.13 -2.17
CA PHE A 382 -9.17 -22.47 -2.96
C PHE A 382 -9.32 -23.76 -3.78
N GLN A 383 -10.52 -24.35 -3.83
CA GLN A 383 -10.77 -25.47 -4.73
C GLN A 383 -10.64 -25.01 -6.18
N LYS A 384 -9.89 -25.75 -6.97
CA LYS A 384 -9.70 -25.50 -8.39
C LYS A 384 -11.07 -25.51 -9.06
N ASP A 385 -11.51 -24.35 -9.54
CA ASP A 385 -12.77 -24.26 -10.29
C ASP A 385 -12.51 -24.69 -11.72
N TRP A 386 -12.98 -25.89 -12.06
CA TRP A 386 -12.87 -26.48 -13.40
C TRP A 386 -13.75 -25.73 -14.43
N LEU A 387 -14.75 -24.97 -13.95
CA LEU A 387 -15.67 -24.20 -14.76
C LEU A 387 -15.26 -22.72 -14.86
N ARG A 388 -13.99 -22.41 -14.68
CA ARG A 388 -13.43 -21.08 -14.83
C ARG A 388 -13.54 -20.61 -16.27
N MET A 389 -14.02 -19.37 -16.46
CA MET A 389 -14.12 -18.74 -17.77
C MET A 389 -12.76 -18.21 -18.25
N PRO A 390 -12.54 -18.05 -19.55
CA PRO A 390 -11.36 -17.39 -20.09
C PRO A 390 -11.17 -15.97 -19.55
N PRO A 391 -9.98 -15.35 -19.72
CA PRO A 391 -9.69 -14.01 -19.28
C PRO A 391 -10.67 -12.96 -19.82
N ILE A 392 -10.93 -11.92 -19.03
CA ILE A 392 -11.70 -10.76 -19.43
C ILE A 392 -10.77 -9.84 -20.24
N VAL A 393 -11.07 -9.68 -21.53
CA VAL A 393 -10.28 -8.84 -22.46
C VAL A 393 -10.73 -7.38 -22.39
N GLN A 394 -12.01 -7.14 -22.35
CA GLN A 394 -12.58 -5.79 -22.30
C GLN A 394 -13.81 -5.77 -21.40
N PHE A 395 -13.99 -4.69 -20.71
CA PHE A 395 -15.21 -4.40 -19.96
C PHE A 395 -15.61 -2.94 -20.15
N THR A 396 -16.86 -2.66 -19.90
CA THR A 396 -17.43 -1.31 -19.90
C THR A 396 -18.29 -1.11 -18.66
N THR A 397 -18.37 0.12 -18.21
CA THR A 397 -19.03 0.47 -16.95
C THR A 397 -19.99 1.64 -17.14
N GLU A 398 -21.05 1.65 -16.33
CA GLU A 398 -21.99 2.75 -16.25
C GLU A 398 -22.50 2.88 -14.81
N THR A 399 -22.54 4.09 -14.27
CA THR A 399 -22.87 4.36 -12.86
C THR A 399 -24.32 4.74 -12.63
N THR A 400 -25.05 5.09 -13.69
CA THR A 400 -26.42 5.66 -13.64
C THR A 400 -27.41 4.79 -12.86
N ARG A 401 -27.31 3.46 -12.99
CA ARG A 401 -28.20 2.48 -12.37
C ARG A 401 -27.48 1.48 -11.48
N GLU A 402 -26.36 1.87 -10.89
CA GLU A 402 -25.47 1.01 -10.09
C GLU A 402 -26.16 0.29 -8.93
N LYS A 403 -27.14 0.94 -8.29
CA LYS A 403 -27.85 0.40 -7.13
C LYS A 403 -28.99 -0.56 -7.53
N GLU A 404 -29.50 -0.46 -8.74
CA GLU A 404 -30.68 -1.19 -9.19
C GLU A 404 -30.31 -2.53 -9.82
N TRP A 405 -29.34 -2.56 -10.74
CA TRP A 405 -28.87 -3.77 -11.41
C TRP A 405 -27.36 -3.74 -11.69
N ASP A 406 -26.87 -4.70 -12.48
CA ASP A 406 -25.45 -4.83 -12.77
C ASP A 406 -24.94 -3.64 -13.60
N SER A 407 -23.89 -3.01 -13.14
CA SER A 407 -23.30 -1.76 -13.70
C SER A 407 -22.12 -1.99 -14.62
N ILE A 408 -21.65 -3.23 -14.75
CA ILE A 408 -20.48 -3.60 -15.55
C ILE A 408 -20.84 -4.74 -16.46
N ALA A 409 -20.41 -4.67 -17.72
CA ALA A 409 -20.49 -5.78 -18.66
C ALA A 409 -19.09 -6.11 -19.19
N ALA A 410 -18.74 -7.40 -19.26
CA ALA A 410 -17.40 -7.89 -19.57
C ALA A 410 -17.44 -8.99 -20.64
N ILE A 411 -16.53 -8.87 -21.62
CA ILE A 411 -16.29 -9.87 -22.64
C ILE A 411 -15.06 -10.69 -22.34
N HIS A 412 -15.09 -11.96 -22.73
CA HIS A 412 -14.05 -12.93 -22.47
C HIS A 412 -13.39 -13.38 -23.78
N SER A 413 -12.11 -13.73 -23.69
CA SER A 413 -11.34 -14.22 -24.83
C SER A 413 -11.92 -15.52 -25.39
N GLY A 414 -12.14 -15.58 -26.70
CA GLY A 414 -12.51 -16.79 -27.43
C GLY A 414 -13.92 -17.35 -27.13
N ILE A 415 -14.81 -16.59 -26.52
CA ILE A 415 -16.20 -17.04 -26.25
C ILE A 415 -17.23 -16.02 -26.67
N ILE A 416 -18.43 -16.51 -26.97
CA ILE A 416 -19.60 -15.69 -27.39
C ILE A 416 -20.29 -15.05 -26.17
N GLN A 417 -20.17 -15.69 -25.00
CA GLN A 417 -20.91 -15.29 -23.82
C GLN A 417 -20.30 -14.04 -23.17
N THR A 418 -21.12 -13.04 -22.92
CA THR A 418 -20.79 -11.84 -22.14
C THR A 418 -21.35 -11.96 -20.73
N THR A 419 -20.58 -11.55 -19.73
CA THR A 419 -20.97 -11.58 -18.31
C THR A 419 -21.29 -10.19 -17.79
N THR A 420 -22.23 -10.12 -16.84
CA THR A 420 -22.55 -8.89 -16.11
C THR A 420 -21.96 -8.92 -14.70
N TRP A 421 -21.64 -7.76 -14.14
CA TRP A 421 -21.05 -7.62 -12.81
C TRP A 421 -21.63 -6.42 -12.07
N SER A 422 -21.78 -6.56 -10.76
CA SER A 422 -22.26 -5.48 -9.91
C SER A 422 -21.10 -4.90 -9.09
N PHE A 423 -20.82 -3.61 -9.27
CA PHE A 423 -19.83 -2.89 -8.47
C PHE A 423 -20.26 -2.82 -7.01
N HIS A 424 -21.50 -2.46 -6.74
CA HIS A 424 -22.02 -2.32 -5.38
C HIS A 424 -21.96 -3.65 -4.58
N ARG A 425 -22.37 -4.77 -5.21
CA ARG A 425 -22.35 -6.11 -4.60
C ARG A 425 -20.95 -6.76 -4.64
N CYS A 426 -20.00 -6.18 -5.36
CA CYS A 426 -18.66 -6.72 -5.61
C CYS A 426 -18.68 -8.19 -6.04
N CYS A 427 -19.55 -8.57 -6.98
CA CYS A 427 -19.65 -9.95 -7.49
C CYS A 427 -20.18 -10.01 -8.92
N MET A 428 -19.96 -11.16 -9.56
CA MET A 428 -20.54 -11.48 -10.86
C MET A 428 -22.07 -11.52 -10.78
N GLY A 429 -22.73 -10.92 -11.75
CA GLY A 429 -24.18 -10.85 -11.91
C GLY A 429 -24.83 -12.18 -12.28
N GLU A 430 -26.14 -12.12 -12.55
CA GLU A 430 -26.94 -13.33 -12.89
C GLU A 430 -27.02 -13.58 -14.39
N HIS A 431 -27.03 -12.50 -15.14
CA HIS A 431 -27.30 -12.56 -16.56
C HIS A 431 -26.07 -12.94 -17.37
N ARG A 432 -26.33 -13.77 -18.37
CA ARG A 432 -25.38 -14.17 -19.41
C ARG A 432 -25.97 -13.76 -20.73
N LEU A 433 -25.33 -12.81 -21.38
CA LEU A 433 -25.83 -12.25 -22.62
C LEU A 433 -25.30 -13.09 -23.76
N ILE A 434 -26.21 -13.86 -24.39
CA ILE A 434 -25.96 -14.72 -25.56
C ILE A 434 -27.06 -14.41 -26.58
N PRO A 435 -26.73 -14.13 -27.84
CA PRO A 435 -27.69 -13.93 -28.87
C PRO A 435 -28.51 -15.20 -29.13
N THR A 436 -29.81 -15.05 -29.36
CA THR A 436 -30.73 -16.18 -29.71
C THR A 436 -30.25 -16.97 -30.92
N LYS A 437 -29.59 -16.31 -31.87
CA LYS A 437 -28.99 -16.95 -33.05
C LYS A 437 -27.98 -18.04 -32.68
N PHE A 438 -27.30 -17.94 -31.53
CA PHE A 438 -26.24 -18.84 -31.11
C PHE A 438 -26.66 -19.80 -29.98
N GLU A 439 -27.86 -19.65 -29.42
CA GLU A 439 -28.35 -20.54 -28.34
C GLU A 439 -28.59 -21.98 -28.81
N ASN A 440 -29.09 -22.14 -30.05
CA ASN A 440 -29.54 -23.43 -30.63
C ASN A 440 -28.46 -24.15 -31.46
N ARG A 441 -27.24 -23.62 -31.56
CA ARG A 441 -26.13 -24.25 -32.31
C ARG A 441 -25.12 -24.91 -31.40
N ASN A 442 -24.65 -26.11 -31.77
CA ASN A 442 -23.61 -26.81 -31.05
C ASN A 442 -22.38 -25.91 -30.93
N ARG A 443 -21.90 -25.74 -29.69
CA ARG A 443 -20.81 -24.82 -29.32
C ARG A 443 -19.47 -25.05 -30.05
N THR A 444 -19.29 -26.20 -30.67
CA THR A 444 -18.09 -26.62 -31.39
C THR A 444 -17.96 -26.09 -32.82
N ASP A 445 -19.06 -25.66 -33.41
CA ASP A 445 -19.08 -25.31 -34.87
C ASP A 445 -19.01 -23.81 -35.18
N LEU A 446 -18.93 -22.96 -34.13
CA LEU A 446 -18.91 -21.50 -34.26
C LEU A 446 -17.59 -20.92 -33.83
N ASN A 447 -16.77 -20.51 -34.81
CA ASN A 447 -15.64 -19.61 -34.60
C ASN A 447 -16.07 -18.17 -34.29
N ALA A 448 -17.21 -18.00 -33.60
CA ALA A 448 -17.74 -16.69 -33.22
C ALA A 448 -17.27 -16.34 -31.82
N GLU A 449 -16.72 -15.15 -31.65
CA GLU A 449 -16.29 -14.59 -30.35
C GLU A 449 -16.80 -13.16 -30.21
N THR A 450 -16.97 -12.72 -28.96
CA THR A 450 -17.25 -11.32 -28.68
C THR A 450 -15.99 -10.50 -28.79
N THR A 451 -16.02 -9.41 -29.54
CA THR A 451 -14.86 -8.57 -29.85
C THR A 451 -14.92 -7.19 -29.21
N SER A 452 -16.09 -6.62 -29.05
CA SER A 452 -16.28 -5.27 -28.53
C SER A 452 -17.59 -5.13 -27.77
N ILE A 453 -17.61 -4.23 -26.78
CA ILE A 453 -18.77 -3.99 -25.93
C ILE A 453 -18.86 -2.53 -25.51
N THR A 454 -20.08 -2.01 -25.45
CA THR A 454 -20.39 -0.72 -24.82
C THR A 454 -21.69 -0.79 -24.04
N LEU A 455 -21.82 0.02 -22.99
CA LEU A 455 -23.06 0.24 -22.25
C LEU A 455 -23.69 1.57 -22.71
N SER A 456 -25.00 1.61 -22.80
CA SER A 456 -25.73 2.84 -23.03
C SER A 456 -25.58 3.77 -21.81
N SER A 457 -25.60 5.09 -22.02
CA SER A 457 -25.48 6.10 -20.93
C SER A 457 -26.61 6.03 -19.90
N CYS A 458 -27.81 5.48 -20.29
CA CYS A 458 -28.89 5.21 -19.33
C CYS A 458 -28.67 3.95 -18.46
N GLY A 459 -27.60 3.17 -18.69
CA GLY A 459 -27.31 1.93 -17.95
C GLY A 459 -28.24 0.74 -18.22
N ASN A 460 -29.18 0.87 -19.18
CA ASN A 460 -30.18 -0.17 -19.42
C ASN A 460 -29.77 -1.20 -20.47
N PHE A 461 -28.91 -0.82 -21.40
CA PHE A 461 -28.63 -1.65 -22.57
C PHE A 461 -27.13 -1.89 -22.73
N ALA A 462 -26.76 -3.11 -23.06
CA ALA A 462 -25.44 -3.49 -23.55
C ALA A 462 -25.51 -3.72 -25.07
N ILE A 463 -24.54 -3.17 -25.79
CA ILE A 463 -24.39 -3.37 -27.22
C ILE A 463 -23.07 -4.12 -27.42
N ILE A 464 -23.16 -5.26 -28.11
CA ILE A 464 -22.07 -6.23 -28.23
C ILE A 464 -21.80 -6.48 -29.71
N GLY A 465 -20.53 -6.36 -30.08
CA GLY A 465 -20.04 -6.69 -31.43
C GLY A 465 -19.32 -8.03 -31.42
N TYR A 466 -19.50 -8.76 -32.52
CA TYR A 466 -18.98 -10.12 -32.70
C TYR A 466 -17.98 -10.21 -33.86
N SER A 467 -17.15 -11.26 -33.85
CA SER A 467 -16.19 -11.56 -34.92
C SER A 467 -16.87 -11.89 -36.26
N THR A 468 -18.13 -12.33 -36.22
CA THR A 468 -18.97 -12.60 -37.38
C THR A 468 -19.49 -11.36 -38.07
N GLY A 469 -19.23 -10.16 -37.54
CA GLY A 469 -19.80 -8.91 -38.06
C GLY A 469 -21.18 -8.56 -37.51
N ASP A 470 -21.74 -9.36 -36.64
CA ASP A 470 -23.02 -9.11 -35.97
C ASP A 470 -22.89 -8.04 -34.90
N LEU A 471 -23.95 -7.25 -34.72
CA LEU A 471 -24.08 -6.25 -33.66
C LEU A 471 -25.43 -6.42 -32.98
N GLU A 472 -25.40 -6.72 -31.67
CA GLU A 472 -26.58 -7.13 -30.90
C GLU A 472 -26.76 -6.23 -29.66
N ARG A 473 -28.03 -5.93 -29.34
CA ARG A 473 -28.39 -5.11 -28.18
C ARG A 473 -29.16 -5.94 -27.16
N PHE A 474 -28.75 -5.91 -25.94
CA PHE A 474 -29.33 -6.60 -24.80
C PHE A 474 -29.80 -5.61 -23.73
N ASN A 475 -30.89 -5.99 -23.05
CA ASN A 475 -31.28 -5.30 -21.82
C ASN A 475 -30.52 -5.94 -20.64
N ILE A 476 -29.78 -5.11 -19.85
CA ILE A 476 -28.96 -5.59 -18.74
C ILE A 476 -29.81 -6.06 -17.55
N GLN A 477 -30.92 -5.35 -17.28
CA GLN A 477 -31.79 -5.67 -16.16
C GLN A 477 -32.41 -7.08 -16.29
N SER A 478 -32.85 -7.45 -17.51
CA SER A 478 -33.54 -8.73 -17.75
C SER A 478 -32.66 -9.79 -18.43
N GLY A 479 -31.50 -9.42 -18.96
CA GLY A 479 -30.64 -10.29 -19.75
C GLY A 479 -31.21 -10.62 -21.16
N ILE A 480 -32.34 -10.03 -21.53
CA ILE A 480 -33.06 -10.38 -22.75
C ILE A 480 -32.47 -9.66 -23.99
N HIS A 481 -32.28 -10.38 -25.07
CA HIS A 481 -31.92 -9.85 -26.37
C HIS A 481 -33.06 -8.97 -26.89
N ARG A 482 -32.74 -7.77 -27.40
CA ARG A 482 -33.75 -6.78 -27.83
C ARG A 482 -33.73 -6.47 -29.31
N CYS A 483 -32.56 -6.43 -29.92
CA CYS A 483 -32.42 -5.99 -31.30
C CYS A 483 -31.13 -6.46 -31.90
N SER A 484 -31.14 -6.82 -33.17
CA SER A 484 -29.97 -7.01 -34.04
C SER A 484 -29.88 -5.82 -35.01
N TYR A 485 -28.72 -5.27 -35.20
CA TYR A 485 -28.46 -4.19 -36.15
C TYR A 485 -27.98 -4.78 -37.47
N GLY A 486 -28.77 -4.58 -38.55
CA GLY A 486 -28.46 -5.19 -39.84
C GLY A 486 -28.58 -6.73 -39.81
N ALA A 487 -28.26 -7.37 -40.94
CA ALA A 487 -28.24 -8.82 -41.01
C ALA A 487 -27.25 -9.32 -42.08
N PRO A 488 -25.95 -9.38 -41.75
CA PRO A 488 -25.15 -8.87 -40.65
C PRO A 488 -24.91 -7.34 -40.69
N ALA A 489 -24.49 -6.74 -39.56
CA ALA A 489 -24.16 -5.30 -39.50
C ALA A 489 -22.93 -4.96 -40.36
N HIS A 490 -21.95 -5.83 -40.38
CA HIS A 490 -20.69 -5.71 -41.12
C HIS A 490 -20.32 -7.05 -41.76
N GLU A 491 -19.61 -7.00 -42.87
CA GLU A 491 -19.08 -8.19 -43.56
C GLU A 491 -17.82 -8.75 -42.89
N SER A 492 -17.19 -7.95 -42.04
CA SER A 492 -15.97 -8.32 -41.29
C SER A 492 -16.17 -8.12 -39.78
N SER A 493 -15.19 -8.62 -38.98
CA SER A 493 -15.26 -8.54 -37.52
C SER A 493 -15.49 -7.11 -37.01
N VAL A 494 -16.42 -6.94 -36.09
CA VAL A 494 -16.64 -5.66 -35.36
C VAL A 494 -15.52 -5.46 -34.36
N ARG A 495 -14.70 -4.43 -34.52
CA ARG A 495 -13.53 -4.15 -33.65
C ARG A 495 -13.83 -3.12 -32.58
N GLY A 496 -14.85 -2.30 -32.78
CA GLY A 496 -15.18 -1.28 -31.78
C GLY A 496 -16.65 -0.91 -31.87
N VAL A 497 -17.26 -0.65 -30.72
CA VAL A 497 -18.63 -0.19 -30.57
C VAL A 497 -18.66 0.97 -29.57
N ALA A 498 -19.40 2.02 -29.90
CA ALA A 498 -19.67 3.15 -29.03
C ALA A 498 -21.14 3.53 -29.03
N SER A 499 -21.63 4.09 -27.96
CA SER A 499 -22.96 4.68 -27.85
C SER A 499 -22.84 6.17 -27.54
N ASP A 500 -23.70 6.96 -28.12
CA ASP A 500 -23.83 8.37 -27.83
C ASP A 500 -24.38 8.61 -26.41
N ASN A 501 -24.08 9.77 -25.84
CA ASN A 501 -24.52 10.18 -24.50
C ASN A 501 -26.05 10.29 -24.40
N LEU A 502 -26.68 10.78 -25.43
CA LEU A 502 -28.15 10.93 -25.50
C LEU A 502 -28.87 9.64 -25.92
N ASN A 503 -28.14 8.55 -26.20
CA ASN A 503 -28.69 7.29 -26.75
C ASN A 503 -29.52 7.47 -28.04
N GLN A 504 -29.04 8.33 -28.92
CA GLN A 504 -29.64 8.53 -30.21
C GLN A 504 -29.03 7.61 -31.28
N PHE A 505 -27.73 7.40 -31.22
CA PHE A 505 -26.95 6.63 -32.17
C PHE A 505 -26.06 5.58 -31.50
N VAL A 506 -25.82 4.53 -32.27
CA VAL A 506 -24.78 3.52 -31.99
C VAL A 506 -23.80 3.59 -33.14
N THR A 507 -22.52 3.63 -32.79
CA THR A 507 -21.43 3.62 -33.77
C THR A 507 -20.72 2.30 -33.73
N SER A 508 -20.48 1.66 -34.86
CA SER A 508 -19.74 0.40 -34.98
C SER A 508 -18.64 0.50 -36.02
N GLY A 509 -17.43 0.05 -35.65
CA GLY A 509 -16.27 0.00 -36.53
C GLY A 509 -15.86 -1.44 -36.83
N CYS A 510 -15.48 -1.75 -38.08
CA CYS A 510 -15.08 -3.06 -38.46
C CYS A 510 -13.66 -3.16 -39.03
N GLY A 511 -13.14 -4.38 -39.11
CA GLY A 511 -11.81 -4.67 -39.66
C GLY A 511 -11.62 -4.34 -41.13
N ALA A 512 -12.71 -4.08 -41.89
CA ALA A 512 -12.66 -3.62 -43.28
C ALA A 512 -12.56 -2.08 -43.42
N GLY A 513 -12.40 -1.34 -42.32
CA GLY A 513 -12.25 0.13 -42.35
C GLY A 513 -13.58 0.89 -42.51
N LEU A 514 -14.71 0.26 -42.24
CA LEU A 514 -16.03 0.90 -42.32
C LEU A 514 -16.50 1.28 -40.91
N LEU A 515 -16.85 2.55 -40.72
CA LEU A 515 -17.52 3.05 -39.53
C LEU A 515 -18.97 3.33 -39.88
N LYS A 516 -19.91 2.65 -39.23
CA LYS A 516 -21.36 2.78 -39.45
C LYS A 516 -22.05 3.39 -38.24
N PHE A 517 -22.98 4.29 -38.51
CA PHE A 517 -23.84 4.92 -37.52
C PHE A 517 -25.25 4.33 -37.63
N TRP A 518 -25.80 3.87 -36.52
CA TRP A 518 -27.09 3.22 -36.42
C TRP A 518 -28.00 4.01 -35.48
N PRO A 519 -29.29 4.16 -35.81
CA PRO A 519 -30.23 4.70 -34.83
C PRO A 519 -30.35 3.76 -33.62
N PHE A 520 -30.38 4.35 -32.42
CA PHE A 520 -30.46 3.56 -31.18
C PHE A 520 -31.83 2.89 -31.03
N LYS A 521 -32.92 3.57 -31.40
CA LYS A 521 -34.30 3.08 -31.25
C LYS A 521 -34.77 2.29 -32.49
N GLY A 522 -35.63 1.28 -32.27
CA GLY A 522 -36.25 0.48 -33.33
C GLY A 522 -35.45 -0.76 -33.74
N ASN A 523 -36.01 -1.53 -34.66
CA ASN A 523 -35.34 -2.62 -35.40
C ASN A 523 -34.68 -2.04 -36.63
N VAL A 524 -33.36 -1.93 -36.62
CA VAL A 524 -32.61 -1.18 -37.61
C VAL A 524 -31.96 -2.14 -38.59
N THR A 525 -32.39 -2.06 -39.86
CA THR A 525 -31.82 -2.87 -40.93
C THR A 525 -30.73 -2.17 -41.74
N SER A 526 -30.75 -0.83 -41.75
CA SER A 526 -29.77 -0.04 -42.53
C SER A 526 -29.08 1.02 -41.67
N PRO A 527 -27.78 1.31 -41.86
CA PRO A 527 -27.06 2.38 -41.16
C PRO A 527 -27.55 3.76 -41.68
N THR A 528 -27.53 4.76 -40.81
CA THR A 528 -27.83 6.15 -41.18
C THR A 528 -26.71 6.75 -42.05
N LEU A 529 -25.47 6.46 -41.72
CA LEU A 529 -24.28 6.92 -42.44
C LEU A 529 -23.18 5.86 -42.34
N THR A 530 -22.37 5.76 -43.38
CA THR A 530 -21.18 4.92 -43.41
C THR A 530 -19.98 5.78 -43.81
N LEU A 531 -18.96 5.80 -42.97
CA LEU A 531 -17.65 6.42 -43.27
C LEU A 531 -16.66 5.31 -43.63
N LYS A 532 -15.87 5.54 -44.66
CA LYS A 532 -14.82 4.62 -45.11
C LYS A 532 -13.46 5.22 -44.80
N PHE A 533 -12.60 4.45 -44.11
CA PHE A 533 -11.21 4.79 -43.85
C PHE A 533 -10.24 4.10 -44.79
N SER A 534 -9.01 4.53 -44.77
CA SER A 534 -7.95 4.04 -45.66
C SER A 534 -7.53 2.59 -45.36
N ASP A 535 -7.77 2.14 -44.13
CA ASP A 535 -7.39 0.81 -43.66
C ASP A 535 -8.35 0.30 -42.58
N GLY A 536 -8.19 -0.95 -42.15
CA GLY A 536 -9.04 -1.58 -41.16
C GLY A 536 -9.00 -0.86 -39.77
N ILE A 537 -10.15 -0.84 -39.11
CA ILE A 537 -10.24 -0.32 -37.75
C ILE A 537 -9.77 -1.40 -36.79
N ASP A 538 -8.80 -1.09 -35.91
CA ASP A 538 -8.30 -2.00 -34.86
C ASP A 538 -8.92 -1.68 -33.50
N LEU A 539 -9.06 -0.39 -33.13
CA LEU A 539 -9.59 0.04 -31.84
C LEU A 539 -10.50 1.27 -32.00
N LEU A 540 -11.55 1.32 -31.18
CA LEU A 540 -12.46 2.47 -31.09
C LEU A 540 -12.66 2.84 -29.62
N ARG A 541 -12.54 4.12 -29.31
CA ARG A 541 -12.81 4.68 -27.97
C ARG A 541 -13.63 5.95 -28.08
N SER A 542 -14.66 6.06 -27.27
CA SER A 542 -15.52 7.26 -27.23
C SER A 542 -15.27 8.08 -25.97
N HIS A 543 -15.33 9.39 -26.13
CA HIS A 543 -15.47 10.32 -25.03
C HIS A 543 -16.92 10.86 -25.04
N ARG A 544 -17.72 10.37 -24.11
CA ARG A 544 -19.18 10.58 -24.17
C ARG A 544 -19.59 12.03 -23.97
N GLU A 545 -18.89 12.77 -23.08
CA GLU A 545 -19.25 14.14 -22.76
C GLU A 545 -19.06 15.09 -23.94
N SER A 546 -18.01 14.88 -24.73
CA SER A 546 -17.71 15.71 -25.90
C SER A 546 -18.26 15.18 -27.21
N GLY A 547 -18.86 13.99 -27.23
CA GLY A 547 -19.31 13.37 -28.48
C GLY A 547 -18.19 12.95 -29.43
N MET A 548 -16.92 12.91 -28.99
CA MET A 548 -15.79 12.52 -29.84
C MET A 548 -15.50 11.03 -29.77
N ILE A 549 -15.15 10.46 -30.90
CA ILE A 549 -14.69 9.07 -31.02
C ILE A 549 -13.29 9.05 -31.62
N ALA A 550 -12.36 8.41 -30.94
CA ALA A 550 -11.04 8.12 -31.44
C ALA A 550 -11.01 6.73 -32.08
N ILE A 551 -10.47 6.62 -33.26
CA ILE A 551 -10.40 5.41 -34.07
C ILE A 551 -8.94 5.17 -34.43
N ALA A 552 -8.37 4.07 -33.95
CA ALA A 552 -7.07 3.61 -34.40
C ALA A 552 -7.22 2.62 -35.56
N LEU A 553 -6.49 2.85 -36.62
CA LEU A 553 -6.41 1.97 -37.76
C LEU A 553 -5.22 1.01 -37.65
N VAL A 554 -5.25 -0.05 -38.45
CA VAL A 554 -4.15 -1.03 -38.55
C VAL A 554 -2.84 -0.41 -39.01
N ASN A 555 -2.89 0.66 -39.78
CA ASN A 555 -1.71 1.45 -40.22
C ASN A 555 -1.17 2.42 -39.14
N PHE A 556 -1.62 2.30 -37.89
CA PHE A 556 -1.20 3.06 -36.71
C PHE A 556 -1.58 4.57 -36.72
N ILE A 557 -2.46 4.95 -37.61
CA ILE A 557 -3.01 6.32 -37.67
C ILE A 557 -4.24 6.38 -36.77
N VAL A 558 -4.39 7.48 -36.05
CA VAL A 558 -5.56 7.75 -35.23
C VAL A 558 -6.39 8.87 -35.81
N TYR A 559 -7.70 8.61 -35.98
CA TYR A 559 -8.65 9.62 -36.41
C TYR A 559 -9.58 9.98 -35.26
N ILE A 560 -9.99 11.24 -35.19
CA ILE A 560 -11.09 11.69 -34.35
C ILE A 560 -12.29 12.00 -35.23
N VAL A 561 -13.42 11.43 -34.87
CA VAL A 561 -14.74 11.64 -35.51
C VAL A 561 -15.69 12.21 -34.47
N ASP A 562 -16.42 13.23 -34.87
CA ASP A 562 -17.52 13.77 -34.08
C ASP A 562 -18.79 12.94 -34.34
N THR A 563 -19.49 12.57 -33.25
CA THR A 563 -20.72 11.77 -33.34
C THR A 563 -21.92 12.58 -33.83
N ASP A 564 -21.95 13.88 -33.53
CA ASP A 564 -23.09 14.73 -33.87
C ASP A 564 -23.05 15.10 -35.33
N THR A 565 -21.94 15.66 -35.79
CA THR A 565 -21.76 16.06 -37.22
C THR A 565 -21.41 14.90 -38.12
N LYS A 566 -20.92 13.76 -37.54
CA LYS A 566 -20.48 12.55 -38.27
C LYS A 566 -19.34 12.81 -39.25
N VAL A 567 -18.46 13.78 -38.94
CA VAL A 567 -17.34 14.19 -39.78
C VAL A 567 -16.02 13.85 -39.10
N ILE A 568 -15.01 13.56 -39.90
CA ILE A 568 -13.63 13.39 -39.40
C ILE A 568 -13.07 14.77 -39.05
N ILE A 569 -12.73 14.99 -37.78
CA ILE A 569 -12.24 16.27 -37.31
C ILE A 569 -10.71 16.35 -37.44
N ARG A 570 -10.00 15.30 -36.99
CA ARG A 570 -8.53 15.29 -36.86
C ARG A 570 -7.91 13.96 -37.23
N LYS A 571 -6.64 14.04 -37.65
CA LYS A 571 -5.80 12.88 -37.97
C LYS A 571 -4.47 13.02 -37.20
N PHE A 572 -4.00 11.96 -36.54
CA PHE A 572 -2.73 11.91 -35.83
C PHE A 572 -1.84 10.80 -36.38
N GLU A 573 -0.64 11.14 -36.77
CA GLU A 573 0.38 10.22 -37.30
C GLU A 573 1.65 10.30 -36.45
N GLY A 574 2.35 9.16 -36.28
CA GLY A 574 3.63 9.15 -35.55
C GLY A 574 3.92 7.91 -34.75
N HIS A 575 2.97 6.98 -34.55
CA HIS A 575 3.28 5.65 -34.04
C HIS A 575 3.86 4.75 -35.12
N ILE A 576 4.84 3.92 -34.75
CA ILE A 576 5.55 3.00 -35.65
C ILE A 576 4.97 1.59 -35.52
N THR A 577 4.34 1.26 -34.41
CA THR A 577 3.80 -0.06 -34.10
C THR A 577 2.35 0.04 -33.66
N LYS A 578 1.73 -1.13 -33.49
CA LYS A 578 0.34 -1.26 -33.08
C LYS A 578 -0.01 -0.43 -31.84
N ILE A 579 -1.14 0.27 -31.91
CA ILE A 579 -1.72 1.04 -30.81
C ILE A 579 -2.51 0.08 -29.92
N ASN A 580 -2.13 -0.04 -28.65
CA ASN A 580 -2.77 -0.95 -27.70
C ASN A 580 -4.03 -0.35 -27.06
N ASP A 581 -3.97 0.92 -26.68
CA ASP A 581 -5.11 1.60 -26.05
C ASP A 581 -5.04 3.11 -26.26
N ILE A 582 -6.19 3.75 -26.14
CA ILE A 582 -6.40 5.19 -26.32
C ILE A 582 -7.27 5.71 -25.19
N CYS A 583 -6.99 6.87 -24.65
CA CYS A 583 -7.92 7.60 -23.78
C CYS A 583 -7.92 9.10 -24.05
N PHE A 584 -9.03 9.74 -23.76
CA PHE A 584 -9.17 11.19 -23.74
C PHE A 584 -8.88 11.76 -22.35
N SER A 585 -8.43 13.00 -22.29
CA SER A 585 -8.47 13.77 -21.06
C SER A 585 -9.91 14.19 -20.73
N PRO A 586 -10.26 14.42 -19.45
CA PRO A 586 -11.64 14.79 -19.05
C PRO A 586 -12.10 16.12 -19.67
N ASP A 587 -11.18 17.04 -19.92
CA ASP A 587 -11.44 18.32 -20.61
C ASP A 587 -11.55 18.20 -22.14
N SER A 588 -11.45 16.97 -22.68
CA SER A 588 -11.48 16.69 -24.13
C SER A 588 -10.39 17.39 -24.95
N ARG A 589 -9.37 17.94 -24.29
CA ARG A 589 -8.28 18.64 -24.95
C ARG A 589 -7.18 17.72 -25.45
N TRP A 590 -6.86 16.66 -24.68
CA TRP A 590 -5.79 15.75 -25.02
C TRP A 590 -6.27 14.37 -25.42
N LEU A 591 -5.59 13.81 -26.39
CA LEU A 591 -5.66 12.41 -26.74
C LEU A 591 -4.37 11.72 -26.29
N ILE A 592 -4.46 10.67 -25.48
CA ILE A 592 -3.32 9.91 -24.98
C ILE A 592 -3.35 8.55 -25.64
N THR A 593 -2.26 8.16 -26.29
CA THR A 593 -2.14 6.91 -27.04
C THR A 593 -0.97 6.08 -26.53
N ALA A 594 -1.16 4.79 -26.34
CA ALA A 594 -0.12 3.83 -25.99
C ALA A 594 0.10 2.83 -27.12
N SER A 595 1.35 2.58 -27.44
CA SER A 595 1.74 1.66 -28.52
C SER A 595 2.65 0.53 -28.03
N MET A 596 2.77 -0.51 -28.83
CA MET A 596 3.63 -1.67 -28.55
C MET A 596 5.13 -1.34 -28.62
N ASP A 597 5.51 -0.18 -29.16
CA ASP A 597 6.88 0.36 -29.11
C ASP A 597 7.31 0.86 -27.70
N ALA A 598 6.47 0.65 -26.70
CA ALA A 598 6.61 1.11 -25.34
C ALA A 598 6.51 2.64 -25.18
N THR A 599 6.09 3.38 -26.22
CA THR A 599 5.88 4.82 -26.13
C THR A 599 4.44 5.17 -25.75
N ILE A 600 4.30 6.20 -24.94
CA ILE A 600 3.04 6.88 -24.64
C ILE A 600 3.15 8.29 -25.18
N LYS A 601 2.21 8.67 -26.06
CA LYS A 601 2.18 9.96 -26.72
C LYS A 601 0.94 10.73 -26.34
N VAL A 602 1.10 12.04 -26.12
CA VAL A 602 0.03 12.98 -25.77
C VAL A 602 -0.13 13.98 -26.91
N TRP A 603 -1.33 14.00 -27.46
CA TRP A 603 -1.70 14.85 -28.59
C TRP A 603 -2.67 15.94 -28.13
N ASP A 604 -2.46 17.16 -28.57
CA ASP A 604 -3.40 18.25 -28.34
C ASP A 604 -4.42 18.23 -29.50
N ILE A 605 -5.69 18.02 -29.21
CA ILE A 605 -6.74 17.85 -30.23
C ILE A 605 -6.98 19.16 -31.01
N PRO A 606 -7.05 20.34 -30.40
CA PRO A 606 -7.25 21.59 -31.10
C PRO A 606 -6.11 21.90 -32.09
N SER A 607 -4.86 21.76 -31.68
CA SER A 607 -3.69 22.11 -32.47
C SER A 607 -3.20 20.99 -33.38
N THR A 608 -3.60 19.74 -33.15
CA THR A 608 -3.12 18.52 -33.84
C THR A 608 -1.67 18.13 -33.59
N TYR A 609 -0.95 18.90 -32.79
CA TYR A 609 0.45 18.63 -32.49
C TYR A 609 0.64 17.67 -31.31
N MET A 610 1.73 16.93 -31.34
CA MET A 610 2.19 16.17 -30.17
C MET A 610 2.83 17.14 -29.18
N ILE A 611 2.37 17.12 -27.92
CA ILE A 611 2.83 18.00 -26.86
C ILE A 611 3.77 17.32 -25.86
N ASP A 612 3.61 16.00 -25.68
CA ASP A 612 4.47 15.21 -24.81
C ASP A 612 4.59 13.78 -25.30
N HIS A 613 5.72 13.16 -25.03
CA HIS A 613 5.93 11.73 -25.29
C HIS A 613 6.99 11.20 -24.34
N PHE A 614 6.83 9.96 -23.92
CA PHE A 614 7.81 9.25 -23.11
C PHE A 614 7.76 7.75 -23.40
N ARG A 615 8.88 7.09 -23.16
CA ARG A 615 9.02 5.66 -23.33
C ARG A 615 9.14 5.01 -21.96
N THR A 616 8.48 3.86 -21.80
CA THR A 616 8.57 3.02 -20.59
C THR A 616 9.42 1.79 -20.86
N GLU A 617 9.88 1.09 -19.83
CA GLU A 617 10.68 -0.15 -19.97
C GLU A 617 9.93 -1.27 -20.69
N ARG A 618 8.62 -1.37 -20.46
CA ARG A 618 7.72 -2.37 -21.08
C ARG A 618 6.55 -1.68 -21.75
N PRO A 619 6.02 -2.24 -22.84
CA PRO A 619 4.85 -1.67 -23.51
C PRO A 619 3.64 -1.53 -22.59
N CYS A 620 2.90 -0.44 -22.75
CA CYS A 620 1.63 -0.23 -22.07
C CYS A 620 0.52 -1.02 -22.80
N VAL A 621 -0.22 -1.85 -22.06
CA VAL A 621 -1.33 -2.66 -22.56
C VAL A 621 -2.63 -1.87 -22.53
N SER A 622 -2.89 -1.19 -21.44
CA SER A 622 -4.12 -0.41 -21.25
C SER A 622 -3.83 0.84 -20.45
N LEU A 623 -4.46 1.93 -20.81
CA LEU A 623 -4.34 3.21 -20.15
C LEU A 623 -5.70 3.87 -19.94
N THR A 624 -5.81 4.68 -18.89
CA THR A 624 -7.03 5.43 -18.58
C THR A 624 -6.69 6.67 -17.75
N MET A 625 -7.28 7.80 -18.07
CA MET A 625 -7.13 9.03 -17.30
C MET A 625 -8.26 9.18 -16.30
N SER A 626 -7.95 9.72 -15.11
CA SER A 626 -8.92 10.02 -14.09
C SER A 626 -9.96 11.03 -14.59
N PRO A 627 -11.25 10.86 -14.28
CA PRO A 627 -12.28 11.86 -14.58
C PRO A 627 -12.01 13.23 -13.96
N THR A 628 -11.25 13.29 -12.87
CA THR A 628 -10.80 14.55 -12.23
C THR A 628 -9.57 15.17 -12.91
N GLY A 629 -8.92 14.47 -13.85
CA GLY A 629 -7.72 14.92 -14.53
C GLY A 629 -6.41 14.78 -13.72
N ASP A 630 -6.47 14.27 -12.47
CA ASP A 630 -5.32 14.23 -11.57
C ASP A 630 -4.28 13.19 -11.95
N PHE A 631 -4.76 11.99 -12.37
CA PHE A 631 -3.90 10.83 -12.59
C PHE A 631 -4.17 10.15 -13.94
N LEU A 632 -3.07 9.74 -14.58
CA LEU A 632 -3.09 8.74 -15.63
C LEU A 632 -2.75 7.39 -15.00
N ALA A 633 -3.56 6.36 -15.24
CA ALA A 633 -3.29 4.99 -14.83
C ALA A 633 -2.85 4.16 -16.04
N THR A 634 -1.79 3.38 -15.90
CA THR A 634 -1.23 2.51 -16.94
C THR A 634 -1.02 1.09 -16.45
N ALA A 635 -1.24 0.11 -17.31
CA ALA A 635 -0.92 -1.29 -17.09
C ALA A 635 0.07 -1.74 -18.17
N HIS A 636 1.11 -2.48 -17.80
CA HIS A 636 2.21 -2.87 -18.68
C HIS A 636 2.32 -4.39 -18.83
N VAL A 637 2.91 -4.82 -19.94
CA VAL A 637 3.15 -6.23 -20.26
C VAL A 637 3.98 -6.91 -19.17
N ASN A 638 3.52 -8.05 -18.66
CA ASN A 638 4.18 -8.88 -17.64
C ASN A 638 4.35 -8.24 -16.26
N TYR A 639 3.77 -7.09 -16.00
CA TYR A 639 3.73 -6.50 -14.67
C TYR A 639 2.35 -6.68 -14.03
N LEU A 640 2.33 -6.99 -12.72
CA LEU A 640 1.10 -7.27 -11.98
C LEU A 640 0.40 -6.02 -11.44
N GLY A 641 1.10 -4.90 -11.41
CA GLY A 641 0.59 -3.65 -10.83
C GLY A 641 -0.03 -2.71 -11.84
N ILE A 642 -0.74 -1.74 -11.31
CA ILE A 642 -1.24 -0.56 -12.01
C ILE A 642 -0.39 0.62 -11.58
N TYR A 643 0.08 1.41 -12.54
CA TYR A 643 0.99 2.52 -12.31
C TYR A 643 0.27 3.84 -12.47
N LEU A 644 0.35 4.69 -11.45
CA LEU A 644 -0.28 6.00 -11.42
C LEU A 644 0.75 7.10 -11.70
N TRP A 645 0.42 7.96 -12.64
CA TRP A 645 1.19 9.13 -13.03
C TRP A 645 0.41 10.38 -12.69
N ALA A 646 1.00 11.28 -11.90
CA ALA A 646 0.35 12.54 -11.54
C ALA A 646 0.46 13.56 -12.68
N ASN A 647 -0.62 14.27 -12.94
CA ASN A 647 -0.66 15.35 -13.93
C ASN A 647 -0.07 16.63 -13.35
N ARG A 648 1.06 17.05 -13.87
CA ARG A 648 1.79 18.26 -13.42
C ARG A 648 1.12 19.55 -13.83
N THR A 649 0.30 19.55 -14.87
CA THR A 649 -0.35 20.78 -15.37
C THR A 649 -1.36 21.36 -14.39
N LEU A 650 -1.82 20.57 -13.41
CA LEU A 650 -2.70 21.05 -12.34
C LEU A 650 -1.97 21.87 -11.28
N PHE A 651 -0.65 21.71 -11.16
CA PHE A 651 0.14 22.32 -10.10
C PHE A 651 1.20 23.30 -10.62
N ASN A 652 1.64 23.11 -11.85
CA ASN A 652 2.70 23.90 -12.47
C ASN A 652 2.26 24.45 -13.82
N GLN A 653 2.62 25.68 -14.12
CA GLN A 653 2.49 26.24 -15.47
C GLN A 653 3.59 25.65 -16.36
N LEU A 654 3.22 24.80 -17.31
CA LEU A 654 4.13 24.15 -18.22
C LEU A 654 4.03 24.77 -19.61
N SER A 655 5.19 25.01 -20.24
CA SER A 655 5.24 25.41 -21.63
C SER A 655 5.07 24.17 -22.53
N LEU A 656 3.87 23.96 -23.06
CA LEU A 656 3.52 22.87 -23.94
C LEU A 656 3.84 23.24 -25.40
N ARG A 657 5.11 23.10 -25.78
CA ARG A 657 5.54 23.32 -27.18
C ARG A 657 5.35 22.04 -27.99
N SER A 658 5.05 22.20 -29.28
CA SER A 658 4.97 21.08 -30.22
C SER A 658 6.29 20.32 -30.30
N ILE A 659 6.19 18.99 -30.35
CA ILE A 659 7.30 18.05 -30.49
C ILE A 659 7.14 17.29 -31.81
N ASN A 660 8.25 16.97 -32.47
CA ASN A 660 8.17 16.13 -33.67
C ASN A 660 7.75 14.69 -33.27
N PRO A 661 6.68 14.12 -33.89
CA PRO A 661 6.21 12.78 -33.55
C PRO A 661 7.22 11.65 -33.75
N TYR A 662 8.24 11.85 -34.55
CA TYR A 662 9.28 10.86 -34.83
C TYR A 662 10.56 11.05 -33.99
N GLU A 663 10.58 12.04 -33.11
CA GLU A 663 11.70 12.25 -32.19
C GLU A 663 11.78 11.10 -31.18
N LYS A 664 13.01 10.76 -30.78
CA LYS A 664 13.24 9.67 -29.81
C LYS A 664 12.68 10.04 -28.43
N ALA A 665 11.72 9.25 -27.96
CA ALA A 665 11.09 9.46 -26.65
C ALA A 665 12.09 9.21 -25.50
N PRO A 666 12.11 10.06 -24.46
CA PRO A 666 12.91 9.86 -23.26
C PRO A 666 12.45 8.60 -22.51
N LEU A 667 13.40 7.80 -22.01
CA LEU A 667 13.09 6.64 -21.18
C LEU A 667 12.77 7.09 -19.77
N VAL A 668 11.56 6.77 -19.31
CA VAL A 668 11.08 7.08 -17.96
C VAL A 668 10.79 5.78 -17.22
N GLY A 669 11.37 5.63 -16.02
CA GLY A 669 11.09 4.47 -15.16
C GLY A 669 9.62 4.42 -14.73
N LEU A 670 9.14 3.24 -14.39
CA LEU A 670 7.75 3.09 -13.91
C LEU A 670 7.57 3.69 -12.51
N PRO A 671 6.38 4.24 -12.20
CA PRO A 671 6.05 4.69 -10.86
C PRO A 671 6.27 3.59 -9.81
N SER A 672 6.91 3.94 -8.72
CA SER A 672 7.05 3.06 -7.56
C SER A 672 6.44 3.72 -6.32
N ASN A 673 6.17 2.93 -5.29
CA ASN A 673 5.73 3.49 -4.01
C ASN A 673 6.89 4.08 -3.19
N ALA A 674 8.11 3.99 -3.70
CA ALA A 674 9.29 4.58 -3.05
C ALA A 674 9.25 6.09 -3.17
N TYR A 675 9.63 6.76 -2.09
CA TYR A 675 9.88 8.20 -2.12
C TYR A 675 11.22 8.45 -2.83
N ASP A 676 11.23 9.36 -3.78
CA ASP A 676 12.50 9.83 -4.36
C ASP A 676 13.31 10.56 -3.29
N ASP A 677 14.42 9.97 -2.87
CA ASP A 677 15.31 10.54 -1.85
C ASP A 677 15.85 11.95 -2.20
N ILE A 678 15.81 12.34 -3.47
CA ILE A 678 16.38 13.60 -3.93
C ILE A 678 15.58 14.81 -3.44
N VAL A 679 14.26 14.72 -3.40
CA VAL A 679 13.39 15.83 -2.91
C VAL A 679 13.33 15.83 -1.39
N LEU A 680 13.42 14.65 -0.75
CA LEU A 680 13.43 14.55 0.70
C LEU A 680 14.80 14.93 1.28
N ASN A 681 15.90 14.58 0.60
CA ASN A 681 17.26 14.96 1.03
C ASN A 681 17.51 16.47 0.94
N GLN A 682 16.92 17.18 -0.02
CA GLN A 682 16.99 18.65 -0.05
C GLN A 682 16.15 19.29 1.06
N ALA A 683 14.92 18.82 1.28
CA ALA A 683 14.06 19.33 2.36
C ALA A 683 14.50 18.87 3.76
N VAL A 684 15.14 17.69 3.88
CA VAL A 684 15.64 17.13 5.14
C VAL A 684 17.07 17.57 5.43
N GLN A 685 17.92 17.89 4.43
CA GLN A 685 19.20 18.55 4.65
C GLN A 685 19.06 19.98 5.16
N GLU A 686 17.98 20.67 4.80
CA GLU A 686 17.66 21.98 5.40
C GLU A 686 17.04 21.86 6.81
N MET A 687 16.53 20.68 7.20
CA MET A 687 15.87 20.46 8.50
C MET A 687 16.64 19.54 9.48
N SER A 688 17.77 18.94 9.09
CA SER A 688 18.39 17.87 9.92
C SER A 688 19.91 17.91 10.04
N LEU A 689 20.53 19.07 10.06
CA LEU A 689 21.95 19.15 10.43
C LEU A 689 22.23 18.92 11.94
N ASP A 690 21.17 18.88 12.80
CA ASP A 690 21.34 18.80 14.25
C ASP A 690 20.63 17.61 14.95
N ALA A 691 20.14 16.57 14.26
CA ALA A 691 19.27 15.58 14.90
C ALA A 691 19.77 14.13 14.94
N TYR A 692 21.06 13.86 14.78
CA TYR A 692 21.58 12.47 14.76
C TYR A 692 22.81 12.26 15.62
N GLU A 693 22.67 12.47 16.91
CA GLU A 693 23.49 11.81 17.94
C GLU A 693 22.63 11.71 19.19
N ASP A 694 22.03 10.58 19.49
CA ASP A 694 22.06 9.83 20.73
C ASP A 694 21.03 8.70 20.76
N GLU A 695 21.49 7.48 20.95
CA GLU A 695 20.69 6.30 21.25
C GLU A 695 20.37 6.35 22.76
N GLY A 696 19.24 6.90 23.12
CA GLY A 696 18.78 6.84 24.51
C GLY A 696 17.88 7.97 24.98
N GLU A 697 17.86 9.10 24.27
CA GLU A 697 17.00 10.21 24.67
C GLU A 697 15.67 10.17 23.92
N GLU A 698 14.60 10.31 24.65
CA GLU A 698 13.29 10.66 24.12
C GLU A 698 13.48 11.86 23.18
N ILE A 699 13.04 11.76 21.93
CA ILE A 699 13.02 12.89 21.01
C ILE A 699 12.11 13.94 21.64
N GLU A 700 12.70 14.86 22.41
CA GLU A 700 12.02 16.05 22.85
C GLU A 700 11.71 16.87 21.60
N PHE A 701 10.46 16.81 21.13
CA PHE A 701 9.99 17.74 20.13
C PHE A 701 10.01 19.15 20.74
N LYS A 702 11.06 19.91 20.49
CA LYS A 702 11.10 21.35 20.79
C LYS A 702 10.10 22.05 19.87
N TYR A 703 8.93 22.35 20.40
CA TYR A 703 7.96 23.20 19.71
C TYR A 703 8.34 24.67 19.96
N GLU A 704 9.30 25.17 19.19
CA GLU A 704 9.68 26.58 19.21
C GLU A 704 8.83 27.31 18.18
N THR A 705 8.17 28.39 18.63
CA THR A 705 7.42 29.27 17.74
C THR A 705 8.40 30.04 16.87
N GLN A 706 8.12 30.13 15.58
CA GLN A 706 8.97 30.85 14.63
C GLN A 706 9.16 32.31 15.07
N THR A 707 10.33 32.86 14.75
CA THR A 707 10.63 34.28 15.02
C THR A 707 9.65 35.18 14.27
N GLN A 708 9.09 36.12 14.96
CA GLN A 708 8.10 37.04 14.40
C GLN A 708 8.73 38.03 13.40
N LEU A 709 8.27 37.97 12.15
CA LEU A 709 8.79 38.85 11.07
C LEU A 709 8.46 40.32 11.25
N SER A 710 7.33 40.63 11.86
CA SER A 710 6.90 42.00 12.16
C SER A 710 6.04 42.05 13.43
N LYS A 711 6.15 43.09 14.23
CA LYS A 711 5.35 43.30 15.46
C LYS A 711 3.84 43.38 15.21
N GLU A 712 3.43 43.67 13.99
CA GLU A 712 2.02 43.77 13.61
C GLU A 712 1.42 42.40 13.22
N LEU A 713 2.23 41.38 12.98
CA LEU A 713 1.79 40.05 12.60
C LEU A 713 1.38 39.27 13.84
N ILE A 714 0.42 38.34 13.66
CA ILE A 714 0.05 37.38 14.66
C ILE A 714 0.64 36.03 14.23
N THR A 715 1.51 35.48 15.07
CA THR A 715 2.24 34.26 14.81
C THR A 715 1.57 33.10 15.53
N LEU A 716 1.17 32.06 14.78
CA LEU A 716 0.65 30.81 15.33
C LEU A 716 1.81 29.94 15.79
N SER A 717 1.56 29.09 16.78
CA SER A 717 2.60 28.25 17.43
C SER A 717 3.18 27.17 16.54
N GLY A 718 2.50 26.77 15.47
CA GLY A 718 2.88 25.59 14.69
C GLY A 718 2.63 24.25 15.39
N VAL A 719 2.11 24.25 16.61
CA VAL A 719 1.72 23.04 17.35
C VAL A 719 0.53 22.39 16.66
N ALA A 720 0.55 21.05 16.53
CA ALA A 720 -0.52 20.30 15.87
C ALA A 720 -1.90 20.66 16.47
N ALA A 721 -2.88 20.95 15.61
CA ALA A 721 -4.24 21.36 16.01
C ALA A 721 -4.89 20.38 17.00
N SER A 722 -4.59 19.08 16.89
CA SER A 722 -5.07 18.06 17.84
C SER A 722 -4.62 18.28 19.30
N ARG A 723 -3.54 19.03 19.53
CA ARG A 723 -3.07 19.31 20.90
C ARG A 723 -3.86 20.40 21.62
N TRP A 724 -4.35 21.40 20.91
CA TRP A 724 -5.09 22.49 21.51
C TRP A 724 -6.60 22.43 21.25
N GLN A 725 -7.06 21.93 20.10
CA GLN A 725 -8.49 21.71 19.85
C GLN A 725 -9.09 20.66 20.78
N ASN A 726 -8.37 19.55 21.01
CA ASN A 726 -8.84 18.50 21.89
C ASN A 726 -9.02 18.94 23.34
N LEU A 727 -8.36 20.01 23.78
CA LEU A 727 -8.55 20.59 25.11
C LEU A 727 -9.97 21.12 25.31
N LEU A 728 -10.61 21.65 24.27
CA LEU A 728 -11.95 22.22 24.36
C LEU A 728 -13.02 21.14 24.58
N ASP A 729 -12.83 19.95 24.03
CA ASP A 729 -13.77 18.84 24.05
C ASP A 729 -13.27 17.61 24.83
N LEU A 730 -12.24 17.79 25.66
CA LEU A 730 -11.54 16.68 26.32
C LEU A 730 -12.48 15.81 27.18
N ASP A 731 -13.44 16.42 27.88
CA ASP A 731 -14.41 15.68 28.70
C ASP A 731 -15.34 14.81 27.87
N ILE A 732 -15.74 15.25 26.69
CA ILE A 732 -16.53 14.48 25.72
C ILE A 732 -15.70 13.32 25.18
N ILE A 733 -14.45 13.57 24.84
CA ILE A 733 -13.50 12.55 24.34
C ILE A 733 -13.25 11.50 25.42
N LYS A 734 -13.00 11.89 26.66
CA LYS A 734 -12.82 10.99 27.80
C LYS A 734 -14.07 10.11 28.04
N LYS A 735 -15.27 10.69 27.94
CA LYS A 735 -16.53 9.92 28.08
C LYS A 735 -16.73 8.91 26.95
N ARG A 736 -16.44 9.28 25.69
CA ARG A 736 -16.57 8.41 24.52
C ARG A 736 -15.56 7.27 24.53
N ASN A 737 -14.34 7.53 24.97
CA ASN A 737 -13.24 6.55 25.01
C ASN A 737 -13.24 5.71 26.30
N LYS A 738 -14.12 5.97 27.23
CA LYS A 738 -14.23 5.14 28.44
C LYS A 738 -14.68 3.72 28.04
N PRO A 739 -13.93 2.67 28.42
CA PRO A 739 -14.30 1.31 28.09
C PRO A 739 -15.67 0.97 28.71
N LYS A 740 -16.52 0.24 27.98
CA LYS A 740 -17.87 -0.13 28.42
C LYS A 740 -17.86 -1.02 29.68
N SER A 741 -16.77 -1.73 29.92
CA SER A 741 -16.53 -2.52 31.13
C SER A 741 -15.12 -2.26 31.64
N ALA A 742 -14.94 -2.19 32.95
CA ALA A 742 -13.61 -2.11 33.55
C ALA A 742 -12.77 -3.33 33.12
N PRO A 743 -11.48 -3.14 32.76
CA PRO A 743 -10.61 -4.27 32.46
C PRO A 743 -10.60 -5.21 33.67
N LYS A 744 -10.86 -6.51 33.43
CA LYS A 744 -10.80 -7.52 34.51
C LYS A 744 -9.35 -7.59 34.97
N ILE A 745 -9.13 -7.34 36.25
CA ILE A 745 -7.82 -7.54 36.88
C ILE A 745 -7.55 -9.06 36.75
N PRO A 746 -6.44 -9.48 36.12
CA PRO A 746 -6.09 -10.89 36.03
C PRO A 746 -5.98 -11.45 37.44
N LYS A 747 -6.69 -12.53 37.75
CA LYS A 747 -6.54 -13.22 39.02
C LYS A 747 -5.12 -13.77 39.09
N GLN A 748 -4.30 -13.22 39.94
CA GLN A 748 -2.98 -13.77 40.23
C GLN A 748 -3.18 -15.12 40.94
N ALA A 749 -2.61 -16.16 40.33
CA ALA A 749 -2.53 -17.45 41.00
C ALA A 749 -1.49 -17.34 42.11
N PRO A 750 -1.79 -17.70 43.39
CA PRO A 750 -0.90 -17.47 44.54
C PRO A 750 0.43 -18.25 44.49
N PHE A 751 0.57 -19.16 43.50
CA PHE A 751 1.76 -20.01 43.34
C PHE A 751 2.65 -19.64 42.16
N PHE A 752 2.25 -18.65 41.36
CA PHE A 752 3.03 -18.26 40.20
C PHE A 752 3.63 -16.86 40.39
N LEU A 753 4.91 -16.70 40.07
CA LEU A 753 5.56 -15.41 40.02
C LEU A 753 4.87 -14.52 38.96
N PRO A 754 4.64 -13.24 39.24
CA PRO A 754 4.10 -12.33 38.24
C PRO A 754 5.04 -12.24 37.04
N THR A 755 4.47 -12.40 35.84
CA THR A 755 5.20 -12.32 34.60
C THR A 755 4.98 -10.96 33.94
N ILE A 756 6.03 -10.39 33.35
CA ILE A 756 5.94 -9.18 32.55
C ILE A 756 5.48 -9.59 31.14
N ALA A 757 4.44 -8.96 30.64
CA ALA A 757 3.95 -9.19 29.29
C ALA A 757 5.01 -8.83 28.25
N GLY A 758 5.54 -9.83 27.55
CA GLY A 758 6.56 -9.66 26.50
C GLY A 758 6.69 -10.94 25.66
N PRO A 759 7.45 -10.91 24.55
CA PRO A 759 7.68 -12.09 23.71
C PRO A 759 8.51 -13.20 24.40
N GLU A 760 9.23 -12.87 25.48
CA GLU A 760 9.93 -13.81 26.35
C GLU A 760 9.30 -13.82 27.72
N MET A 761 9.11 -15.00 28.32
CA MET A 761 8.64 -15.09 29.70
C MET A 761 9.75 -14.56 30.64
N LYS A 762 9.58 -13.31 31.10
CA LYS A 762 10.41 -12.73 32.15
C LYS A 762 9.58 -12.66 33.42
N PHE A 763 10.13 -13.21 34.50
CA PHE A 763 9.49 -13.13 35.80
C PHE A 763 9.85 -11.79 36.46
N ASP A 764 8.86 -11.15 37.05
CA ASP A 764 9.09 -9.93 37.80
C ASP A 764 9.64 -10.29 39.21
N LEU A 765 10.96 -10.33 39.32
CA LEU A 765 11.65 -10.60 40.57
C LEU A 765 11.63 -9.37 41.50
N THR A 766 11.27 -8.19 41.02
CA THR A 766 11.27 -6.97 41.81
C THR A 766 10.03 -6.92 42.72
N ALA A 767 8.95 -7.59 42.36
CA ALA A 767 7.76 -7.69 43.19
C ALA A 767 7.98 -8.46 44.50
N THR A 768 8.92 -9.41 44.53
CA THR A 768 9.27 -10.19 45.75
C THR A 768 10.21 -9.45 46.70
N VAL A 769 10.97 -8.50 46.18
CA VAL A 769 11.91 -7.70 47.00
C VAL A 769 11.19 -6.59 47.77
N ASN A 770 10.07 -6.10 47.23
CA ASN A 770 9.30 -5.03 47.85
C ASN A 770 8.42 -5.51 49.03
N GLU A 771 8.14 -6.81 49.13
CA GLU A 771 7.41 -7.36 50.30
C GLU A 771 8.25 -7.48 51.58
N ALA A 772 9.57 -7.48 51.43
CA ALA A 772 10.48 -7.57 52.60
C ALA A 772 10.66 -6.25 53.35
N ASN A 773 10.24 -5.12 52.76
CA ASN A 773 10.39 -3.78 53.36
C ASN A 773 9.07 -3.19 53.93
N VAL A 774 8.03 -3.98 54.13
CA VAL A 774 6.71 -3.54 54.65
C VAL A 774 6.73 -3.44 56.19
N HIS A 775 7.77 -2.88 56.81
CA HIS A 775 7.75 -2.59 58.25
C HIS A 775 7.79 -1.10 58.63
N SER A 776 7.44 -0.22 57.70
CA SER A 776 7.19 1.19 58.08
C SER A 776 6.02 1.75 57.23
N LYS A 777 4.82 1.68 57.78
CA LYS A 777 3.65 2.40 57.26
C LYS A 777 3.62 3.90 57.58
N ILE A 778 4.75 4.45 58.01
CA ILE A 778 4.87 5.89 58.28
C ILE A 778 5.46 6.52 57.02
N LEU A 779 4.60 7.01 56.15
CA LEU A 779 5.00 7.93 55.09
C LEU A 779 5.44 9.24 55.72
N ASN A 780 6.72 9.55 55.63
CA ASN A 780 7.22 10.89 55.92
C ASN A 780 6.60 11.83 54.88
N THR A 781 5.66 12.66 55.33
CA THR A 781 4.92 13.62 54.48
C THR A 781 5.76 14.86 54.14
N SER A 782 6.95 15.01 54.69
CA SER A 782 7.83 16.16 54.42
C SER A 782 8.34 16.32 52.98
N PRO A 783 8.47 15.27 52.10
CA PRO A 783 8.83 15.48 50.70
C PRO A 783 7.61 15.56 49.78
N LEU A 784 6.39 15.44 50.21
CA LEU A 784 5.19 15.62 49.38
C LEU A 784 4.92 17.14 49.21
N ASN A 785 5.69 17.76 48.34
CA ASN A 785 5.27 19.04 47.76
C ASN A 785 3.99 18.80 46.96
N ASN A 786 2.88 19.27 47.47
CA ASN A 786 1.56 19.24 46.82
C ASN A 786 1.49 20.13 45.58
N MET A 787 2.56 20.84 45.27
CA MET A 787 2.62 21.74 44.13
C MET A 787 3.05 21.04 42.86
N THR A 788 2.29 21.24 41.76
CA THR A 788 2.63 20.76 40.43
C THR A 788 3.85 21.51 39.86
N THR A 789 4.46 20.93 38.83
CA THR A 789 5.62 21.56 38.16
C THR A 789 5.26 22.90 37.53
N LEU A 790 4.04 23.05 37.00
CA LEU A 790 3.53 24.32 36.50
C LEU A 790 3.40 25.35 37.60
N ALA A 791 2.85 24.99 38.79
CA ALA A 791 2.69 25.90 39.88
C ALA A 791 4.04 26.45 40.39
N LYS A 792 5.09 25.59 40.43
CA LYS A 792 6.46 26.04 40.80
C LYS A 792 7.03 27.00 39.77
N LEU A 793 6.90 26.70 38.48
CA LEU A 793 7.35 27.60 37.40
C LEU A 793 6.63 28.96 37.45
N LEU A 794 5.33 28.98 37.83
CA LEU A 794 4.58 30.19 37.98
C LEU A 794 5.02 31.03 39.21
N GLU A 795 5.41 30.41 40.30
CA GLU A 795 6.02 31.13 41.47
C GLU A 795 7.41 31.69 41.14
N GLU A 796 8.21 30.95 40.34
CA GLU A 796 9.48 31.47 39.85
C GLU A 796 9.32 32.69 38.93
N THR A 797 8.22 32.73 38.15
CA THR A 797 7.91 33.89 37.28
C THR A 797 7.58 35.16 38.08
N GLU A 798 7.08 35.04 39.30
CA GLU A 798 6.84 36.18 40.19
C GLU A 798 8.12 36.89 40.57
N THR A 799 9.21 36.14 40.78
CA THR A 799 10.53 36.70 41.15
C THR A 799 11.34 37.18 39.96
N ALA A 800 11.22 36.49 38.81
CA ALA A 800 12.08 36.70 37.62
C ALA A 800 11.46 37.60 36.55
N ASN A 801 10.14 37.89 36.59
CA ASN A 801 9.38 38.57 35.54
C ASN A 801 9.55 38.01 34.11
N ASN A 802 9.86 36.69 33.98
CA ASN A 802 10.01 35.99 32.72
C ASN A 802 8.86 35.01 32.53
N TYR A 803 7.98 35.27 31.57
CA TYR A 803 6.76 34.50 31.29
C TYR A 803 6.90 33.42 30.24
N GLU A 804 8.09 33.25 29.61
CA GLU A 804 8.30 32.24 28.56
C GLU A 804 8.40 30.79 29.07
N PRO A 805 9.07 30.47 30.22
CA PRO A 805 9.22 29.11 30.69
C PRO A 805 7.92 28.35 30.92
N PRO A 806 6.87 28.92 31.58
CA PRO A 806 5.59 28.21 31.75
C PRO A 806 4.90 27.88 30.43
N ILE A 807 4.96 28.77 29.43
CA ILE A 807 4.37 28.56 28.13
C ILE A 807 5.09 27.43 27.39
N ASN A 808 6.41 27.44 27.40
CA ASN A 808 7.24 26.39 26.77
C ASN A 808 7.04 25.02 27.44
N TYR A 809 6.83 25.00 28.76
CA TYR A 809 6.46 23.79 29.48
C TYR A 809 5.10 23.25 29.03
N LEU A 810 4.06 24.09 28.98
CA LEU A 810 2.74 23.68 28.50
C LEU A 810 2.74 23.17 27.04
N LYS A 811 3.57 23.73 26.17
CA LYS A 811 3.72 23.26 24.79
C LYS A 811 4.28 21.85 24.69
N LYS A 812 5.13 21.44 25.61
CA LYS A 812 5.72 20.09 25.65
C LYS A 812 4.71 19.04 26.11
N LEU A 813 3.72 19.39 26.91
CA LEU A 813 2.75 18.48 27.49
C LEU A 813 1.67 18.04 26.50
N GLY A 814 1.14 16.84 26.69
CA GLY A 814 -0.03 16.34 25.96
C GLY A 814 -1.33 16.93 26.51
N PRO A 815 -2.46 16.91 25.76
CA PRO A 815 -3.73 17.54 26.13
C PRO A 815 -4.24 17.12 27.52
N SER A 816 -4.12 15.84 27.88
CA SER A 816 -4.55 15.33 29.18
C SER A 816 -3.76 15.88 30.35
N MET A 817 -2.45 16.08 30.16
CA MET A 817 -1.56 16.63 31.17
C MET A 817 -1.75 18.13 31.31
N VAL A 818 -1.96 18.86 30.20
CA VAL A 818 -2.29 20.29 30.21
C VAL A 818 -3.59 20.54 30.99
N ASP A 819 -4.63 19.72 30.74
CA ASP A 819 -5.91 19.81 31.47
C ASP A 819 -5.70 19.53 32.98
N TYR A 820 -4.89 18.54 33.33
CA TYR A 820 -4.56 18.23 34.73
C TYR A 820 -3.80 19.37 35.41
N GLU A 821 -2.74 19.88 34.82
CA GLU A 821 -1.91 20.98 35.36
C GLU A 821 -2.74 22.26 35.56
N ILE A 822 -3.57 22.62 34.57
CA ILE A 822 -4.42 23.83 34.71
C ILE A 822 -5.52 23.62 35.76
N LYS A 823 -6.15 22.47 35.87
CA LYS A 823 -7.15 22.15 36.87
C LYS A 823 -6.56 22.08 38.30
N SER A 824 -5.27 21.73 38.42
CA SER A 824 -4.58 21.69 39.72
C SER A 824 -4.26 23.07 40.30
N LEU A 825 -4.37 24.15 39.53
CA LEU A 825 -4.19 25.53 40.01
C LEU A 825 -5.38 26.02 40.86
N HIS A 826 -5.88 25.21 41.79
CA HIS A 826 -6.98 25.54 42.66
C HIS A 826 -6.45 26.17 43.97
N PRO A 827 -7.11 27.14 44.60
CA PRO A 827 -6.66 27.80 45.82
C PRO A 827 -6.32 26.87 46.98
N LEU A 828 -6.86 25.63 47.01
CA LEU A 828 -6.57 24.60 47.98
C LEU A 828 -5.27 23.81 47.71
N SER A 829 -4.79 23.82 46.47
CA SER A 829 -3.64 23.03 46.03
C SER A 829 -2.45 23.89 45.56
N ALA A 830 -2.72 25.12 45.16
CA ALA A 830 -1.72 26.08 44.71
C ALA A 830 -1.97 27.44 45.39
N SER A 831 -0.96 28.34 45.38
CA SER A 831 -1.16 29.71 45.91
C SER A 831 -2.06 30.55 45.01
N ILE A 832 -2.79 31.49 45.56
CA ILE A 832 -3.57 32.49 44.79
C ILE A 832 -2.63 33.24 43.83
N ALA A 833 -1.41 33.51 44.27
CA ALA A 833 -0.37 34.12 43.45
C ALA A 833 -0.10 33.33 42.16
N ALA A 834 -0.10 32.00 42.18
CA ALA A 834 0.08 31.17 40.98
C ALA A 834 -1.04 31.33 39.96
N MET A 835 -2.31 31.52 40.42
CA MET A 835 -3.44 31.82 39.50
C MET A 835 -3.30 33.20 38.85
N VAL A 836 -2.89 34.21 39.64
CA VAL A 836 -2.61 35.54 39.12
C VAL A 836 -1.47 35.53 38.11
N GLN A 837 -0.39 34.81 38.41
CA GLN A 837 0.75 34.72 37.53
C GLN A 837 0.43 33.94 36.23
N PHE A 838 -0.45 32.92 36.32
CA PHE A 838 -0.95 32.24 35.10
C PHE A 838 -1.72 33.19 34.18
N LEU A 839 -2.60 34.05 34.75
CA LEU A 839 -3.32 35.05 33.98
C LEU A 839 -2.38 36.11 33.37
N LYS A 840 -1.36 36.54 34.10
CA LYS A 840 -0.33 37.47 33.58
C LYS A 840 0.50 36.80 32.44
N THR A 841 0.79 35.51 32.54
CA THR A 841 1.46 34.77 31.45
C THR A 841 0.61 34.72 30.17
N ILE A 842 -0.72 34.59 30.31
CA ILE A 842 -1.63 34.64 29.17
C ILE A 842 -1.74 36.08 28.62
N GLU A 843 -1.79 37.10 29.48
CA GLU A 843 -1.79 38.50 29.08
C GLU A 843 -0.52 38.84 28.28
N TYR A 844 0.66 38.37 28.75
CA TYR A 844 1.93 38.50 28.02
C TYR A 844 1.90 37.87 26.64
N THR A 845 1.33 36.66 26.52
CA THR A 845 1.19 36.03 25.21
C THR A 845 0.31 36.79 24.26
N PHE A 846 -0.80 37.32 24.70
CA PHE A 846 -1.65 38.19 23.89
C PHE A 846 -0.95 39.50 23.50
N SER A 847 -0.18 40.10 24.40
CA SER A 847 0.55 41.34 24.13
C SER A 847 1.69 41.15 23.13
N THR A 848 2.36 39.96 23.12
CA THR A 848 3.43 39.64 22.17
C THR A 848 2.91 39.19 20.80
N ASN A 849 1.59 38.99 20.66
CA ASN A 849 0.95 38.43 19.44
C ASN A 849 1.53 37.09 18.97
N LYS A 850 2.11 36.30 19.87
CA LYS A 850 2.59 34.91 19.59
C LYS A 850 1.64 33.92 20.24
N ASP A 851 1.50 32.74 19.62
CA ASP A 851 0.78 31.58 20.19
C ASP A 851 -0.67 31.85 20.60
N PHE A 852 -1.36 32.70 19.86
CA PHE A 852 -2.71 33.15 20.19
C PHE A 852 -3.69 31.99 20.40
N GLU A 853 -3.66 30.98 19.53
CA GLU A 853 -4.54 29.80 19.61
C GLU A 853 -4.32 28.99 20.88
N LEU A 854 -3.07 28.86 21.34
CA LEU A 854 -2.72 28.16 22.58
C LEU A 854 -3.20 28.94 23.79
N ALA A 855 -2.89 30.25 23.85
CA ALA A 855 -3.30 31.11 24.94
C ALA A 855 -4.84 31.13 25.11
N GLN A 856 -5.57 31.15 23.99
CA GLN A 856 -7.03 31.09 23.96
C GLN A 856 -7.55 29.74 24.49
N SER A 857 -6.94 28.65 24.11
CA SER A 857 -7.32 27.30 24.55
C SER A 857 -7.04 27.09 26.04
N TYR A 858 -5.87 27.54 26.52
CA TYR A 858 -5.51 27.45 27.94
C TYR A 858 -6.40 28.33 28.82
N LEU A 859 -6.69 29.53 28.38
CA LEU A 859 -7.64 30.42 29.07
C LEU A 859 -9.03 29.80 29.16
N SER A 860 -9.51 29.19 28.08
CA SER A 860 -10.81 28.51 28.07
C SER A 860 -10.89 27.36 29.07
N VAL A 861 -9.84 26.52 29.16
CA VAL A 861 -9.76 25.42 30.15
C VAL A 861 -9.73 25.97 31.55
N PHE A 862 -8.95 27.05 31.81
CA PHE A 862 -8.83 27.68 33.10
C PHE A 862 -10.17 28.28 33.57
N LEU A 863 -10.85 29.00 32.71
CA LEU A 863 -12.19 29.61 33.05
C LEU A 863 -13.24 28.54 33.30
N ARG A 864 -13.22 27.44 32.53
CA ARG A 864 -14.14 26.30 32.77
C ARG A 864 -13.87 25.58 34.07
N ALA A 865 -12.62 25.46 34.47
CA ALA A 865 -12.23 24.76 35.71
C ALA A 865 -12.48 25.58 36.97
N HIS A 866 -12.16 26.88 36.91
CA HIS A 866 -12.10 27.75 38.10
C HIS A 866 -13.15 28.88 38.11
N GLY A 867 -14.07 28.94 37.14
CA GLY A 867 -15.02 30.03 36.97
C GLY A 867 -15.84 30.37 38.22
N SER A 868 -16.24 29.39 39.03
CA SER A 868 -16.95 29.60 40.27
C SER A 868 -16.08 30.25 41.37
N THR A 869 -14.82 29.86 41.44
CA THR A 869 -13.86 30.32 42.48
C THR A 869 -13.27 31.70 42.13
N LEU A 870 -13.18 32.04 40.85
CA LEU A 870 -12.65 33.32 40.39
C LEU A 870 -13.50 34.51 40.80
N ILE A 871 -14.83 34.31 40.94
CA ILE A 871 -15.76 35.37 41.31
C ILE A 871 -15.53 35.83 42.76
N GLU A 872 -15.05 34.93 43.61
CA GLU A 872 -14.85 35.19 45.06
C GLU A 872 -13.51 35.91 45.35
N LEU A 873 -12.59 35.99 44.36
CA LEU A 873 -11.22 36.50 44.54
C LEU A 873 -11.03 37.86 43.81
N PRO A 874 -11.06 39.02 44.50
CA PRO A 874 -10.99 40.33 43.88
C PRO A 874 -9.69 40.61 43.09
N GLU A 875 -8.55 40.08 43.57
CA GLU A 875 -7.24 40.21 42.92
C GLU A 875 -7.21 39.52 41.55
N VAL A 876 -7.81 38.34 41.44
CA VAL A 876 -7.89 37.58 40.22
C VAL A 876 -8.86 38.24 39.22
N VAL A 877 -9.97 38.83 39.72
CA VAL A 877 -10.92 39.55 38.88
C VAL A 877 -10.29 40.78 38.20
N GLN A 878 -9.37 41.46 38.90
CA GLN A 878 -8.68 42.61 38.33
C GLN A 878 -7.75 42.20 37.20
N THR A 879 -6.96 41.13 37.37
CA THR A 879 -6.08 40.61 36.31
C THR A 879 -6.87 39.99 35.16
N LEU A 880 -8.04 39.40 35.44
CA LEU A 880 -8.91 38.85 34.37
C LEU A 880 -9.46 39.98 33.48
N LYS A 881 -9.76 41.17 34.04
CA LYS A 881 -10.16 42.33 33.25
C LYS A 881 -9.05 42.80 32.30
N SER A 882 -7.80 42.84 32.79
CA SER A 882 -6.67 43.22 31.90
C SER A 882 -6.46 42.20 30.78
N VAL A 883 -6.58 40.89 31.07
CA VAL A 883 -6.53 39.81 30.08
C VAL A 883 -7.66 39.96 29.04
N SER A 884 -8.88 40.30 29.47
CA SER A 884 -10.01 40.51 28.57
C SER A 884 -9.75 41.64 27.57
N VAL A 885 -9.20 42.78 28.02
CA VAL A 885 -8.83 43.89 27.15
C VAL A 885 -7.74 43.51 26.16
N ALA A 886 -6.71 42.78 26.62
CA ALA A 886 -5.62 42.28 25.78
C ALA A 886 -6.13 41.28 24.71
N GLN A 887 -7.01 40.36 25.10
CA GLN A 887 -7.66 39.42 24.19
C GLN A 887 -8.52 40.13 23.13
N GLU A 888 -9.36 41.11 23.53
CA GLU A 888 -10.23 41.87 22.61
C GLU A 888 -9.41 42.65 21.60
N THR A 889 -8.34 43.29 22.01
CA THR A 889 -7.46 44.03 21.11
C THR A 889 -6.80 43.13 20.08
N CYS A 890 -6.33 41.95 20.50
CA CYS A 890 -5.73 40.95 19.63
C CYS A 890 -6.78 40.35 18.67
N TRP A 891 -7.98 40.04 19.18
CA TRP A 891 -9.06 39.47 18.36
C TRP A 891 -9.54 40.44 17.29
N ASN A 892 -9.80 41.70 17.63
CA ASN A 892 -10.20 42.74 16.67
C ASN A 892 -9.17 42.93 15.56
N ARG A 893 -7.89 42.72 15.86
CA ARG A 893 -6.82 42.78 14.88
C ARG A 893 -6.85 41.58 13.92
N ILE A 894 -7.10 40.37 14.43
CA ILE A 894 -7.29 39.14 13.64
C ILE A 894 -8.53 39.31 12.74
N GLU A 895 -9.66 39.71 13.30
CA GLU A 895 -10.92 39.82 12.58
C GLU A 895 -10.83 40.83 11.40
N LYS A 896 -10.21 41.98 11.62
CA LYS A 896 -9.96 42.95 10.54
C LYS A 896 -9.11 42.36 9.41
N LYS A 897 -8.04 41.64 9.72
CA LYS A 897 -7.17 41.01 8.72
C LYS A 897 -7.87 39.87 7.97
N LEU A 898 -8.65 39.04 8.67
CA LEU A 898 -9.42 37.96 8.05
C LEU A 898 -10.51 38.50 7.14
N SER A 899 -11.26 39.49 7.61
CA SER A 899 -12.32 40.14 6.81
C SER A 899 -11.76 40.82 5.56
N TYR A 900 -10.59 41.47 5.67
CA TYR A 900 -9.89 42.03 4.52
C TYR A 900 -9.46 40.92 3.54
N GLY A 901 -8.84 39.83 4.04
CA GLY A 901 -8.41 38.70 3.20
C GLY A 901 -9.60 38.04 2.48
N ILE A 902 -10.72 37.81 3.17
CA ILE A 902 -11.95 37.28 2.57
C ILE A 902 -12.48 38.22 1.48
N GLY A 903 -12.46 39.54 1.75
CA GLY A 903 -12.86 40.55 0.77
C GLY A 903 -12.01 40.53 -0.50
N VAL A 904 -10.67 40.41 -0.35
CA VAL A 904 -9.73 40.28 -1.48
C VAL A 904 -9.99 39.01 -2.28
N VAL A 905 -10.14 37.87 -1.61
CA VAL A 905 -10.41 36.58 -2.28
C VAL A 905 -11.76 36.63 -3.01
N ALA A 906 -12.79 37.20 -2.39
CA ALA A 906 -14.10 37.37 -3.02
C ALA A 906 -14.04 38.30 -4.24
N ALA A 907 -13.29 39.41 -4.15
CA ALA A 907 -13.07 40.32 -5.28
C ALA A 907 -12.34 39.61 -6.43
N LEU A 908 -11.26 38.91 -6.16
CA LEU A 908 -10.53 38.14 -7.18
C LEU A 908 -11.40 37.07 -7.83
N ARG A 909 -12.21 36.37 -7.05
CA ARG A 909 -13.12 35.33 -7.58
C ARG A 909 -14.22 35.93 -8.48
N ASN A 910 -14.68 37.14 -8.20
CA ASN A 910 -15.65 37.82 -9.04
C ASN A 910 -15.03 38.46 -10.31
N TYR A 911 -13.71 38.71 -10.29
CA TYR A 911 -12.98 39.19 -11.47
C TYR A 911 -12.72 38.11 -12.51
N VAL A 912 -12.69 36.84 -12.08
CA VAL A 912 -12.45 35.66 -12.96
C VAL A 912 -13.77 35.14 -13.58
N LYS A 913 -14.91 35.64 -13.15
CA LYS A 913 -16.20 35.44 -13.81
C LYS A 913 -16.42 36.47 -14.91
#